data_8ceafd081556c34a0e2b571818ff3cc6
#
_entry.id   8ceafd081556c34a0e2b571818ff3cc6
#
_cell.length_a   1.000
_cell.length_b   1.000
_cell.length_c   1.000
_cell.angle_alpha   90.00
_cell.angle_beta   90.00
_cell.angle_gamma   90.00
#
_symmetry.space_group_name_H-M   'P 1'
#
loop_
_entity.id
_entity.type
_entity.pdbx_description
1 polymer ?
#
loop_
_entity_poly.entity_id
_entity_poly.type
_entity_poly.pdbx_seq_one_letter_code
_entity_poly.pdbx_strand_id
1 'polypeptide(L)'
;MVFSFNRLFILLMLGFFALGTACFILFLHPYNFFFNQKAILEDGGEIFEMWRKPEVKLYCRVYLFNVTNAEEYMSGVDDKVKLQEVGPYVYRENLEHEVIRFNENRTLSAIPKHPLTWVDELSEGNKEDDIVYMPHIALLSIANVVSKQSFMTRFGLNNLISLTDTKPLARMTAKEFMMGYSSKLMTLGNTFMPGWIYFDKLGLIDRMYDFNGDYETIFTGTDDVTNSGLIDTYRGSTDLPHWEGKHCSNVQYASDGTKFKGGVSRNQTILFYRKSLCRAAPLIPVAEGIKNGLRGYMYTFPEHMLDNGKNIKENKCFCRQGKCLPEGLIDVADCYYSFPIALSYPHFYKGDDILFSKVEGLTPNKEDHETRFWVQPDSGLPLDVSAKFQINMALDDISMIKNTERFSNMHLPLLWFDIRLYSLTPSLEQRFKLYLNILPVVEQSAMYICFVIGIALILMTSYILTFKIMFKSYNNENRKCNFNFKSNLWFDQEKKKRCNGRNSVYAPCEIPLNDTESDNREHKQSFIKTHSDRIKELSNKLSDRVADSVEGVRHSIKDELTHMRNAINDRKNSLITADKSDSGEDNGTYKDYKAVNQTDSDDECGYLEVVDDGSEFDETAVMYPATVRRDSKPKNEVYLNVG
;
A
#
# COMPACT_ATOMS: atom_id res chain seq x y z
N MET A 1 37.15 9.68 -45.82
CA MET A 1 36.11 10.56 -45.28
C MET A 1 36.77 11.63 -44.38
N VAL A 2 36.88 12.86 -44.87
CA VAL A 2 37.51 13.94 -44.06
C VAL A 2 36.46 14.53 -43.14
N PHE A 3 36.42 14.07 -41.88
CA PHE A 3 35.58 14.73 -40.89
C PHE A 3 36.06 16.18 -40.68
N SER A 4 35.14 17.13 -40.89
CA SER A 4 35.41 18.53 -40.56
C SER A 4 35.74 18.66 -39.07
N PHE A 5 36.60 19.59 -38.68
CA PHE A 5 36.96 19.88 -37.29
C PHE A 5 35.71 20.10 -36.42
N ASN A 6 34.69 20.79 -36.95
CA ASN A 6 33.43 21.03 -36.26
C ASN A 6 32.67 19.74 -35.91
N ARG A 7 32.70 18.72 -36.78
CA ARG A 7 32.03 17.42 -36.49
C ARG A 7 32.76 16.63 -35.40
N LEU A 8 34.08 16.68 -35.36
CA LEU A 8 34.86 16.04 -34.29
C LEU A 8 34.61 16.73 -32.94
N PHE A 9 34.53 18.05 -32.92
CA PHE A 9 34.21 18.83 -31.73
C PHE A 9 32.80 18.48 -31.23
N ILE A 10 31.79 18.38 -32.10
CA ILE A 10 30.41 17.97 -31.76
C ILE A 10 30.40 16.56 -31.16
N LEU A 11 31.12 15.60 -31.74
CA LEU A 11 31.17 14.22 -31.21
C LEU A 11 31.85 14.18 -29.83
N LEU A 12 32.87 14.97 -29.62
CA LEU A 12 33.54 15.08 -28.33
C LEU A 12 32.61 15.66 -27.26
N MET A 13 31.90 16.75 -27.60
CA MET A 13 30.92 17.38 -26.68
C MET A 13 29.77 16.43 -26.38
N LEU A 14 29.27 15.67 -27.34
CA LEU A 14 28.24 14.62 -27.11
C LEU A 14 28.76 13.52 -26.18
N GLY A 15 30.05 13.13 -26.33
CA GLY A 15 30.66 12.15 -25.44
C GLY A 15 30.76 12.64 -24.00
N PHE A 16 31.18 13.91 -23.78
CA PHE A 16 31.21 14.50 -22.44
C PHE A 16 29.80 14.71 -21.87
N PHE A 17 28.83 15.11 -22.69
CA PHE A 17 27.43 15.23 -22.26
C PHE A 17 26.83 13.88 -21.81
N ALA A 18 27.09 12.82 -22.58
CA ALA A 18 26.63 11.47 -22.20
C ALA A 18 27.28 11.00 -20.88
N LEU A 19 28.60 11.21 -20.69
CA LEU A 19 29.26 10.90 -19.41
C LEU A 19 28.74 11.78 -18.26
N GLY A 20 28.51 13.06 -18.51
CA GLY A 20 27.90 13.97 -17.54
C GLY A 20 26.52 13.53 -17.10
N THR A 21 25.68 13.07 -18.06
CA THR A 21 24.37 12.50 -17.77
C THR A 21 24.48 11.21 -16.96
N ALA A 22 25.41 10.32 -17.30
CA ALA A 22 25.65 9.10 -16.54
C ALA A 22 26.08 9.39 -15.08
N CYS A 23 26.99 10.36 -14.90
CA CYS A 23 27.42 10.82 -13.58
C CYS A 23 26.27 11.49 -12.81
N PHE A 24 25.43 12.28 -13.48
CA PHE A 24 24.25 12.91 -12.89
C PHE A 24 23.30 11.83 -12.33
N ILE A 25 22.99 10.80 -13.12
CA ILE A 25 22.15 9.68 -12.68
C ILE A 25 22.80 8.94 -11.50
N LEU A 26 24.11 8.67 -11.58
CA LEU A 26 24.86 7.93 -10.56
C LEU A 26 24.89 8.64 -9.19
N PHE A 27 25.04 9.96 -9.17
CA PHE A 27 25.20 10.72 -7.91
C PHE A 27 23.89 11.26 -7.34
N LEU A 28 22.91 11.59 -8.17
CA LEU A 28 21.67 12.23 -7.75
C LEU A 28 20.49 11.27 -7.66
N HIS A 29 20.60 10.08 -8.26
CA HIS A 29 19.52 9.09 -8.27
C HIS A 29 18.13 9.70 -8.50
N PRO A 30 17.88 10.32 -9.68
CA PRO A 30 16.67 11.09 -9.93
C PRO A 30 15.38 10.27 -9.70
N TYR A 31 15.41 8.97 -9.94
CA TYR A 31 14.27 8.10 -9.60
C TYR A 31 13.93 8.18 -8.12
N ASN A 32 14.91 8.03 -7.22
CA ASN A 32 14.66 8.08 -5.77
C ASN A 32 14.11 9.44 -5.35
N PHE A 33 14.62 10.52 -5.95
CA PHE A 33 14.11 11.88 -5.69
C PHE A 33 12.62 11.99 -6.07
N PHE A 34 12.25 11.61 -7.29
CA PHE A 34 10.86 11.67 -7.77
C PHE A 34 9.96 10.70 -7.03
N PHE A 35 10.42 9.48 -6.72
CA PHE A 35 9.67 8.49 -5.95
C PHE A 35 9.36 9.01 -4.55
N ASN A 36 10.35 9.56 -3.85
CA ASN A 36 10.18 10.13 -2.52
C ASN A 36 9.21 11.32 -2.54
N GLN A 37 9.34 12.22 -3.52
CA GLN A 37 8.41 13.34 -3.66
C GLN A 37 6.96 12.86 -3.90
N LYS A 38 6.76 11.83 -4.73
CA LYS A 38 5.44 11.25 -4.96
C LYS A 38 4.87 10.53 -3.73
N ALA A 39 5.71 9.99 -2.85
CA ALA A 39 5.27 9.27 -1.65
C ALA A 39 4.85 10.20 -0.49
N ILE A 40 5.06 11.50 -0.61
CA ILE A 40 4.56 12.52 0.33
C ILE A 40 3.03 12.67 0.14
N LEU A 41 2.30 12.74 1.25
CA LEU A 41 0.86 12.98 1.25
C LEU A 41 0.61 14.49 1.15
N GLU A 42 0.34 14.96 -0.06
CA GLU A 42 -0.02 16.34 -0.37
C GLU A 42 -1.43 16.38 -0.96
N ASP A 43 -2.16 17.46 -0.73
CA ASP A 43 -3.51 17.64 -1.28
C ASP A 43 -3.50 17.55 -2.81
N GLY A 44 -4.38 16.72 -3.38
CA GLY A 44 -4.39 16.41 -4.81
C GLY A 44 -3.25 15.51 -5.30
N GLY A 45 -2.36 15.04 -4.42
CA GLY A 45 -1.31 14.09 -4.75
C GLY A 45 -1.84 12.68 -5.05
N GLU A 46 -1.23 11.97 -6.01
CA GLU A 46 -1.67 10.62 -6.41
C GLU A 46 -1.67 9.62 -5.23
N ILE A 47 -0.61 9.59 -4.42
CA ILE A 47 -0.51 8.70 -3.27
C ILE A 47 -1.47 9.12 -2.15
N PHE A 48 -1.70 10.42 -1.97
CA PHE A 48 -2.70 10.94 -1.04
C PHE A 48 -4.11 10.45 -1.40
N GLU A 49 -4.53 10.56 -2.67
CA GLU A 49 -5.85 10.08 -3.10
C GLU A 49 -5.99 8.56 -2.96
N MET A 50 -4.91 7.79 -3.25
CA MET A 50 -4.89 6.35 -3.02
C MET A 50 -4.93 5.97 -1.53
N TRP A 51 -4.35 6.78 -0.65
CA TRP A 51 -4.46 6.59 0.80
C TRP A 51 -5.85 7.01 1.30
N ARG A 52 -6.39 8.14 0.84
CA ARG A 52 -7.69 8.67 1.25
C ARG A 52 -8.85 7.71 0.90
N LYS A 53 -8.79 7.09 -0.26
CA LYS A 53 -9.78 6.12 -0.74
C LYS A 53 -9.10 4.99 -1.52
N PRO A 54 -8.55 4.00 -0.82
CA PRO A 54 -7.81 2.90 -1.46
C PRO A 54 -8.69 2.10 -2.43
N GLU A 55 -8.24 1.94 -3.67
CA GLU A 55 -8.90 1.09 -4.68
C GLU A 55 -8.60 -0.40 -4.43
N VAL A 56 -8.65 -0.86 -3.19
CA VAL A 56 -8.38 -2.25 -2.83
C VAL A 56 -9.69 -3.01 -2.53
N LYS A 57 -9.66 -4.32 -2.72
CA LYS A 57 -10.76 -5.21 -2.32
C LYS A 57 -10.40 -5.86 -0.99
N LEU A 58 -10.75 -5.20 0.10
CA LEU A 58 -10.57 -5.72 1.44
C LEU A 58 -11.86 -6.41 1.89
N TYR A 59 -11.74 -7.58 2.53
CA TYR A 59 -12.86 -8.36 3.00
C TYR A 59 -12.69 -8.68 4.49
N CYS A 60 -13.79 -8.58 5.24
CA CYS A 60 -13.93 -9.10 6.58
C CYS A 60 -14.68 -10.43 6.48
N ARG A 61 -13.99 -11.54 6.69
CA ARG A 61 -14.57 -12.90 6.73
C ARG A 61 -14.81 -13.26 8.19
N VAL A 62 -16.06 -13.46 8.57
CA VAL A 62 -16.47 -13.73 9.94
C VAL A 62 -16.90 -15.19 10.09
N TYR A 63 -16.43 -15.85 11.13
CA TYR A 63 -16.79 -17.20 11.50
C TYR A 63 -17.36 -17.19 12.92
N LEU A 64 -18.55 -17.73 13.09
CA LEU A 64 -19.26 -17.78 14.37
C LEU A 64 -19.04 -19.14 15.05
N PHE A 65 -18.97 -19.15 16.37
CA PHE A 65 -18.98 -20.38 17.17
C PHE A 65 -20.41 -20.69 17.64
N ASN A 66 -21.14 -21.43 16.81
CA ASN A 66 -22.49 -21.88 17.11
C ASN A 66 -22.48 -22.93 18.25
N VAL A 67 -23.28 -22.73 19.29
CA VAL A 67 -23.41 -23.67 20.40
C VAL A 67 -24.39 -24.80 20.00
N THR A 68 -23.90 -26.04 19.94
CA THR A 68 -24.67 -27.18 19.47
C THR A 68 -25.41 -27.95 20.59
N ASN A 69 -24.98 -27.77 21.86
CA ASN A 69 -25.53 -28.44 23.02
C ASN A 69 -26.16 -27.49 24.07
N ALA A 70 -26.86 -26.44 23.59
CA ALA A 70 -27.35 -25.39 24.45
C ALA A 70 -28.26 -25.91 25.59
N GLU A 71 -29.16 -26.85 25.31
CA GLU A 71 -30.08 -27.41 26.32
C GLU A 71 -29.37 -28.38 27.27
N GLU A 72 -28.53 -29.26 26.78
CA GLU A 72 -27.75 -30.23 27.57
C GLU A 72 -26.75 -29.49 28.48
N TYR A 73 -26.10 -28.46 27.98
CA TYR A 73 -25.18 -27.63 28.80
C TYR A 73 -25.96 -26.88 29.88
N MET A 74 -27.07 -26.22 29.56
CA MET A 74 -27.86 -25.47 30.54
C MET A 74 -28.53 -26.35 31.59
N SER A 75 -28.93 -27.56 31.24
CA SER A 75 -29.50 -28.54 32.19
C SER A 75 -28.48 -29.28 33.06
N GLY A 76 -27.17 -29.16 32.73
CA GLY A 76 -26.10 -29.81 33.45
C GLY A 76 -25.81 -31.25 33.02
N VAL A 77 -26.37 -31.69 31.90
CA VAL A 77 -26.06 -32.99 31.26
C VAL A 77 -24.64 -32.96 30.68
N ASP A 78 -24.28 -31.87 30.00
CA ASP A 78 -22.93 -31.64 29.47
C ASP A 78 -22.15 -30.66 30.38
N ASP A 79 -20.89 -30.95 30.64
CA ASP A 79 -20.01 -30.10 31.44
C ASP A 79 -19.30 -29.01 30.63
N LYS A 80 -19.16 -29.21 29.31
CA LYS A 80 -18.54 -28.29 28.40
C LYS A 80 -19.50 -27.74 27.36
N VAL A 81 -19.29 -26.49 26.94
CA VAL A 81 -19.98 -25.93 25.80
C VAL A 81 -19.38 -26.55 24.52
N LYS A 82 -20.19 -27.13 23.67
CA LYS A 82 -19.78 -27.69 22.38
C LYS A 82 -19.99 -26.65 21.28
N LEU A 83 -18.91 -26.27 20.64
CA LEU A 83 -18.88 -25.24 19.62
C LEU A 83 -18.72 -25.87 18.25
N GLN A 84 -19.46 -25.34 17.28
CA GLN A 84 -19.32 -25.65 15.87
C GLN A 84 -19.02 -24.33 15.14
N GLU A 85 -17.90 -24.27 14.43
CA GLU A 85 -17.61 -23.14 13.56
C GLU A 85 -18.59 -23.13 12.39
N VAL A 86 -19.20 -21.97 12.12
CA VAL A 86 -20.05 -21.68 10.97
C VAL A 86 -19.60 -20.39 10.29
N GLY A 87 -19.56 -20.40 8.97
CA GLY A 87 -19.03 -19.31 8.16
C GLY A 87 -18.27 -19.84 6.93
N PRO A 88 -17.62 -19.00 6.15
CA PRO A 88 -17.46 -17.54 6.36
C PRO A 88 -18.74 -16.74 6.04
N TYR A 89 -19.00 -15.72 6.83
CA TYR A 89 -19.90 -14.62 6.50
C TYR A 89 -19.03 -13.47 6.01
N VAL A 90 -19.14 -13.09 4.72
CA VAL A 90 -18.17 -12.19 4.10
C VAL A 90 -18.75 -10.82 3.85
N TYR A 91 -18.05 -9.81 4.37
CA TYR A 91 -18.33 -8.40 4.11
C TYR A 91 -17.16 -7.75 3.39
N ARG A 92 -17.45 -6.94 2.37
CA ARG A 92 -16.46 -6.05 1.78
C ARG A 92 -16.31 -4.82 2.66
N GLU A 93 -15.08 -4.57 3.08
CA GLU A 93 -14.69 -3.37 3.83
C GLU A 93 -14.27 -2.29 2.84
N ASN A 94 -14.99 -1.18 2.80
CA ASN A 94 -14.70 -0.05 1.95
C ASN A 94 -13.93 0.98 2.78
N LEU A 95 -12.61 1.03 2.58
CA LEU A 95 -11.75 1.97 3.30
C LEU A 95 -11.93 3.39 2.78
N GLU A 96 -12.11 4.34 3.68
CA GLU A 96 -12.14 5.76 3.37
C GLU A 96 -11.60 6.56 4.55
N HIS A 97 -10.76 7.56 4.28
CA HIS A 97 -10.31 8.52 5.27
C HIS A 97 -10.99 9.88 4.99
N GLU A 98 -11.85 10.30 5.88
CA GLU A 98 -12.41 11.65 5.83
C GLU A 98 -11.38 12.63 6.38
N VAL A 99 -10.79 13.41 5.46
CA VAL A 99 -9.74 14.38 5.81
C VAL A 99 -10.35 15.54 6.58
N ILE A 100 -9.82 15.81 7.78
CA ILE A 100 -10.21 16.97 8.59
C ILE A 100 -9.38 18.17 8.16
N ARG A 101 -8.03 18.04 8.18
CA ARG A 101 -7.10 19.12 7.80
C ARG A 101 -5.66 18.63 7.65
N PHE A 102 -4.88 19.36 6.87
CA PHE A 102 -3.43 19.36 6.94
C PHE A 102 -2.98 20.29 8.06
N ASN A 103 -2.11 19.82 8.93
CA ASN A 103 -1.63 20.56 10.10
C ASN A 103 -0.32 21.28 9.79
N GLU A 104 -0.01 22.38 10.51
CA GLU A 104 1.23 23.16 10.34
C GLU A 104 2.50 22.37 10.67
N ASN A 105 2.39 21.33 11.53
CA ASN A 105 3.49 20.45 11.92
C ASN A 105 3.73 19.31 10.90
N ARG A 106 3.30 19.47 9.64
CA ARG A 106 3.49 18.50 8.54
C ARG A 106 2.85 17.13 8.82
N THR A 107 1.73 17.15 9.52
CA THR A 107 0.87 15.99 9.73
C THR A 107 -0.50 16.21 9.09
N LEU A 108 -1.27 15.16 8.94
CA LEU A 108 -2.62 15.15 8.39
C LEU A 108 -3.57 14.51 9.40
N SER A 109 -4.66 15.20 9.76
CA SER A 109 -5.71 14.65 10.61
C SER A 109 -6.88 14.15 9.78
N ALA A 110 -7.33 12.93 10.05
CA ALA A 110 -8.45 12.29 9.35
C ALA A 110 -9.27 11.39 10.28
N ILE A 111 -10.50 11.10 9.87
CA ILE A 111 -11.40 10.13 10.52
C ILE A 111 -11.39 8.88 9.63
N PRO A 112 -10.93 7.71 10.13
CA PRO A 112 -11.04 6.46 9.40
C PRO A 112 -12.51 6.03 9.32
N LYS A 113 -12.95 5.58 8.13
CA LYS A 113 -14.29 5.02 7.88
C LYS A 113 -14.15 3.71 7.15
N HIS A 114 -14.86 2.69 7.64
CA HIS A 114 -14.77 1.33 7.10
C HIS A 114 -16.17 0.73 6.91
N PRO A 115 -17.06 1.32 6.10
CA PRO A 115 -18.39 0.76 5.90
C PRO A 115 -18.31 -0.65 5.29
N LEU A 116 -19.14 -1.53 5.84
CA LEU A 116 -19.23 -2.94 5.44
C LEU A 116 -20.38 -3.15 4.44
N THR A 117 -20.13 -3.94 3.42
CA THR A 117 -21.12 -4.36 2.42
C THR A 117 -21.11 -5.87 2.31
N TRP A 118 -22.27 -6.53 2.45
CA TRP A 118 -22.42 -7.98 2.33
C TRP A 118 -22.01 -8.50 0.95
N VAL A 119 -21.31 -9.66 0.91
CA VAL A 119 -20.85 -10.32 -0.32
C VAL A 119 -21.28 -11.78 -0.31
N ASP A 120 -22.41 -12.07 -0.94
CA ASP A 120 -23.03 -13.38 -0.97
C ASP A 120 -22.14 -14.44 -1.67
N GLU A 121 -21.51 -14.06 -2.80
CA GLU A 121 -20.72 -14.98 -3.61
C GLU A 121 -19.47 -15.54 -2.90
N LEU A 122 -18.96 -14.82 -1.90
CA LEU A 122 -17.79 -15.24 -1.14
C LEU A 122 -18.15 -15.90 0.19
N SER A 123 -19.43 -15.93 0.55
CA SER A 123 -19.94 -16.49 1.82
C SER A 123 -20.19 -18.00 1.76
N GLU A 124 -19.81 -18.65 0.65
CA GLU A 124 -19.80 -20.14 0.51
C GLU A 124 -21.16 -20.80 0.82
N GLY A 125 -22.26 -20.08 0.52
CA GLY A 125 -23.64 -20.56 0.76
C GLY A 125 -24.20 -20.16 2.13
N ASN A 126 -23.41 -19.60 3.03
CA ASN A 126 -23.92 -19.05 4.30
C ASN A 126 -24.65 -17.73 4.03
N LYS A 127 -25.70 -17.46 4.83
CA LYS A 127 -26.55 -16.28 4.69
C LYS A 127 -26.70 -15.54 6.00
N GLU A 128 -26.92 -14.22 5.90
CA GLU A 128 -27.12 -13.38 7.08
C GLU A 128 -28.28 -13.83 7.97
N ASP A 129 -29.29 -14.51 7.42
CA ASP A 129 -30.47 -15.04 8.10
C ASP A 129 -30.33 -16.48 8.63
N ASP A 130 -29.13 -17.08 8.50
CA ASP A 130 -28.85 -18.38 9.13
C ASP A 130 -29.09 -18.33 10.63
N ILE A 131 -29.76 -19.37 11.14
CA ILE A 131 -30.07 -19.44 12.56
C ILE A 131 -28.94 -20.09 13.33
N VAL A 132 -28.45 -19.39 14.35
CA VAL A 132 -27.39 -19.83 15.25
C VAL A 132 -27.83 -19.73 16.72
N TYR A 133 -27.26 -20.57 17.58
CA TYR A 133 -27.37 -20.48 19.04
C TYR A 133 -26.11 -19.81 19.57
N MET A 134 -26.26 -18.56 20.06
CA MET A 134 -25.13 -17.74 20.47
C MET A 134 -25.26 -17.28 21.94
N PRO A 135 -24.12 -16.98 22.60
CA PRO A 135 -24.14 -16.36 23.93
C PRO A 135 -24.85 -15.00 23.88
N HIS A 136 -25.72 -14.75 24.85
CA HIS A 136 -26.42 -13.48 25.00
C HIS A 136 -25.47 -12.43 25.60
N ILE A 137 -24.72 -11.71 24.75
CA ILE A 137 -23.63 -10.80 25.15
C ILE A 137 -24.09 -9.79 26.19
N ALA A 138 -25.26 -9.16 25.99
CA ALA A 138 -25.78 -8.17 26.92
C ALA A 138 -26.02 -8.75 28.33
N LEU A 139 -26.66 -9.92 28.43
CA LEU A 139 -26.89 -10.57 29.72
C LEU A 139 -25.58 -10.90 30.43
N LEU A 140 -24.65 -11.58 29.73
CA LEU A 140 -23.39 -12.02 30.31
C LEU A 140 -22.48 -10.82 30.69
N SER A 141 -22.50 -9.74 29.88
CA SER A 141 -21.75 -8.52 30.22
C SER A 141 -22.32 -7.82 31.45
N ILE A 142 -23.64 -7.64 31.54
CA ILE A 142 -24.29 -7.07 32.71
C ILE A 142 -24.05 -7.94 33.94
N ALA A 143 -24.20 -9.26 33.80
CA ALA A 143 -23.91 -10.21 34.89
C ALA A 143 -22.48 -10.05 35.40
N ASN A 144 -21.50 -9.88 34.52
CA ASN A 144 -20.09 -9.72 34.86
C ASN A 144 -19.82 -8.42 35.66
N VAL A 145 -20.51 -7.33 35.31
CA VAL A 145 -20.41 -6.04 36.03
C VAL A 145 -21.15 -6.10 37.35
N VAL A 146 -22.40 -6.58 37.35
CA VAL A 146 -23.30 -6.55 38.52
C VAL A 146 -22.89 -7.59 39.59
N SER A 147 -22.21 -8.67 39.17
CA SER A 147 -21.69 -9.68 40.13
C SER A 147 -20.80 -9.08 41.22
N LYS A 148 -20.10 -7.99 40.90
CA LYS A 148 -19.19 -7.24 41.79
C LYS A 148 -19.88 -6.16 42.63
N GLN A 149 -21.17 -5.91 42.37
CA GLN A 149 -21.97 -4.86 43.02
C GLN A 149 -22.66 -5.34 44.27
N SER A 150 -23.45 -4.42 44.87
CA SER A 150 -24.17 -4.69 46.11
C SER A 150 -25.20 -5.83 45.93
N PHE A 151 -25.62 -6.42 47.08
CA PHE A 151 -26.68 -7.42 47.07
C PHE A 151 -27.96 -6.91 46.42
N MET A 152 -28.35 -5.64 46.66
CA MET A 152 -29.57 -5.07 46.13
C MET A 152 -29.52 -4.96 44.59
N THR A 153 -28.36 -4.57 44.05
CA THR A 153 -28.15 -4.49 42.56
C THR A 153 -28.27 -5.88 41.91
N ARG A 154 -27.63 -6.90 42.51
CA ARG A 154 -27.74 -8.31 42.08
C ARG A 154 -29.17 -8.82 42.15
N PHE A 155 -29.88 -8.53 43.24
CA PHE A 155 -31.29 -8.91 43.43
C PHE A 155 -32.18 -8.24 42.38
N GLY A 156 -31.98 -6.97 42.07
CA GLY A 156 -32.68 -6.22 41.04
C GLY A 156 -32.48 -6.86 39.66
N LEU A 157 -31.23 -7.16 39.27
CA LEU A 157 -30.92 -7.84 38.03
C LEU A 157 -31.55 -9.23 37.93
N ASN A 158 -31.48 -10.04 39.01
CA ASN A 158 -32.07 -11.38 39.04
C ASN A 158 -33.62 -11.35 38.84
N ASN A 159 -34.29 -10.34 39.40
CA ASN A 159 -35.72 -10.13 39.16
C ASN A 159 -36.00 -9.69 37.71
N LEU A 160 -35.15 -8.80 37.13
CA LEU A 160 -35.29 -8.36 35.76
C LEU A 160 -35.08 -9.54 34.76
N ILE A 161 -34.08 -10.40 35.00
CA ILE A 161 -33.86 -11.64 34.23
C ILE A 161 -35.09 -12.53 34.30
N SER A 162 -35.69 -12.67 35.50
CA SER A 162 -36.92 -13.46 35.67
C SER A 162 -38.10 -12.89 34.91
N LEU A 163 -38.26 -11.56 34.95
CA LEU A 163 -39.35 -10.85 34.27
C LEU A 163 -39.27 -10.93 32.76
N THR A 164 -38.05 -10.88 32.22
CA THR A 164 -37.80 -10.88 30.77
C THR A 164 -37.64 -12.28 30.20
N ASP A 165 -37.56 -13.31 31.07
CA ASP A 165 -37.19 -14.72 30.72
C ASP A 165 -35.93 -14.79 29.84
N THR A 166 -34.94 -13.92 30.12
CA THR A 166 -33.72 -13.86 29.32
C THR A 166 -32.82 -15.04 29.64
N LYS A 167 -32.39 -15.75 28.60
CA LYS A 167 -31.49 -16.92 28.68
C LYS A 167 -30.06 -16.52 28.25
N PRO A 168 -29.03 -17.13 28.82
CA PRO A 168 -27.62 -16.81 28.48
C PRO A 168 -27.19 -17.37 27.12
N LEU A 169 -27.89 -18.37 26.58
CA LEU A 169 -27.79 -18.83 25.20
C LEU A 169 -29.09 -18.53 24.49
N ALA A 170 -29.03 -17.85 23.37
CA ALA A 170 -30.17 -17.39 22.61
C ALA A 170 -30.10 -17.81 21.14
N ARG A 171 -31.25 -18.17 20.60
CA ARG A 171 -31.41 -18.41 19.16
C ARG A 171 -31.61 -17.11 18.46
N MET A 172 -30.76 -16.80 17.46
CA MET A 172 -30.82 -15.56 16.67
C MET A 172 -30.27 -15.80 15.28
N THR A 173 -30.41 -14.83 14.38
CA THR A 173 -29.77 -14.89 13.07
C THR A 173 -28.28 -14.51 13.20
N ALA A 174 -27.46 -14.99 12.25
CA ALA A 174 -26.06 -14.60 12.15
C ALA A 174 -25.91 -13.08 12.07
N LYS A 175 -26.76 -12.41 11.28
CA LYS A 175 -26.79 -10.95 11.16
C LYS A 175 -27.09 -10.26 12.49
N GLU A 176 -28.07 -10.72 13.23
CA GLU A 176 -28.41 -10.16 14.54
C GLU A 176 -27.21 -10.21 15.48
N PHE A 177 -26.50 -11.35 15.52
CA PHE A 177 -25.32 -11.49 16.37
C PHE A 177 -24.15 -10.56 15.93
N MET A 178 -23.91 -10.47 14.64
CA MET A 178 -22.81 -9.66 14.10
C MET A 178 -23.12 -8.17 14.09
N MET A 179 -24.29 -7.77 13.57
CA MET A 179 -24.63 -6.37 13.28
C MET A 179 -25.56 -5.74 14.31
N GLY A 180 -26.13 -6.54 15.19
CA GLY A 180 -26.85 -6.06 16.35
C GLY A 180 -28.25 -6.62 16.51
N TYR A 181 -28.53 -7.07 17.72
CA TYR A 181 -29.84 -7.48 18.20
C TYR A 181 -30.29 -6.58 19.36
N SER A 182 -31.60 -6.45 19.50
CA SER A 182 -32.23 -5.82 20.67
C SER A 182 -32.79 -6.92 21.57
N SER A 183 -32.79 -6.70 22.89
CA SER A 183 -33.39 -7.63 23.84
C SER A 183 -34.29 -6.92 24.82
N LYS A 184 -35.32 -7.64 25.32
CA LYS A 184 -36.21 -7.13 26.35
C LYS A 184 -35.46 -6.72 27.62
N LEU A 185 -34.36 -7.41 27.95
CA LEU A 185 -33.50 -7.09 29.06
C LEU A 185 -32.86 -5.69 28.89
N MET A 186 -32.35 -5.37 27.71
CA MET A 186 -31.76 -4.05 27.39
C MET A 186 -32.80 -2.96 27.47
N THR A 187 -33.97 -3.16 26.81
CA THR A 187 -35.04 -2.16 26.77
C THR A 187 -35.58 -1.84 28.16
N LEU A 188 -35.90 -2.86 28.96
CA LEU A 188 -36.40 -2.68 30.31
C LEU A 188 -35.29 -2.19 31.26
N GLY A 189 -34.06 -2.68 31.08
CA GLY A 189 -32.90 -2.21 31.83
C GLY A 189 -32.72 -0.70 31.70
N ASN A 190 -32.78 -0.18 30.47
CA ASN A 190 -32.70 1.25 30.21
C ASN A 190 -33.91 2.06 30.72
N THR A 191 -35.10 1.45 30.80
CA THR A 191 -36.28 2.09 31.37
C THR A 191 -36.15 2.29 32.88
N PHE A 192 -35.65 1.29 33.60
CA PHE A 192 -35.50 1.33 35.07
C PHE A 192 -34.20 2.03 35.51
N MET A 193 -33.13 1.98 34.67
CA MET A 193 -31.85 2.63 34.94
C MET A 193 -31.37 3.33 33.66
N PRO A 194 -31.88 4.53 33.39
CA PRO A 194 -31.52 5.29 32.20
C PRO A 194 -29.99 5.49 32.10
N GLY A 195 -29.45 5.21 30.91
CA GLY A 195 -28.01 5.31 30.67
C GLY A 195 -27.19 4.10 31.11
N TRP A 196 -27.84 3.00 31.50
CA TRP A 196 -27.15 1.74 31.87
C TRP A 196 -26.54 1.05 30.65
N ILE A 197 -27.27 1.06 29.52
CA ILE A 197 -26.81 0.60 28.22
C ILE A 197 -27.14 1.69 27.20
N TYR A 198 -26.11 2.28 26.60
CA TYR A 198 -26.26 3.40 25.64
C TYR A 198 -26.65 2.94 24.22
N PHE A 199 -26.81 1.66 24.00
CA PHE A 199 -27.04 1.09 22.67
C PHE A 199 -28.45 0.50 22.55
N ASP A 200 -29.16 0.84 21.48
CA ASP A 200 -30.44 0.22 21.14
C ASP A 200 -30.26 -1.21 20.64
N LYS A 201 -29.12 -1.49 19.99
CA LYS A 201 -28.72 -2.79 19.46
C LYS A 201 -27.29 -3.08 19.83
N LEU A 202 -27.00 -4.36 20.06
CA LEU A 202 -25.67 -4.85 20.38
C LEU A 202 -25.22 -5.88 19.34
N GLY A 203 -24.22 -5.56 18.52
CA GLY A 203 -23.56 -6.41 17.56
C GLY A 203 -22.06 -6.30 17.68
N LEU A 204 -21.34 -7.40 17.66
CA LEU A 204 -19.90 -7.39 17.85
C LEU A 204 -19.15 -6.74 16.69
N ILE A 205 -19.53 -7.09 15.46
CA ILE A 205 -18.89 -6.52 14.25
C ILE A 205 -19.26 -5.05 14.12
N ASP A 206 -20.52 -4.69 14.33
CA ASP A 206 -20.97 -3.30 14.33
C ASP A 206 -20.16 -2.44 15.31
N ARG A 207 -19.93 -2.93 16.55
CA ARG A 207 -19.13 -2.20 17.55
C ARG A 207 -17.63 -2.15 17.20
N MET A 208 -17.09 -3.16 16.55
CA MET A 208 -15.70 -3.19 16.08
C MET A 208 -15.44 -2.13 14.99
N TYR A 209 -16.46 -1.85 14.18
CA TYR A 209 -16.42 -0.87 13.08
C TYR A 209 -17.05 0.48 13.41
N ASP A 210 -17.37 0.73 14.67
CA ASP A 210 -17.86 2.05 15.14
C ASP A 210 -16.67 2.97 15.40
N PHE A 211 -16.46 3.94 14.51
CA PHE A 211 -15.41 4.96 14.60
C PHE A 211 -15.92 6.32 15.06
N ASN A 212 -17.10 6.38 15.68
CA ASN A 212 -17.64 7.63 16.20
C ASN A 212 -16.70 8.22 17.27
N GLY A 213 -16.28 9.48 17.05
CA GLY A 213 -15.33 10.17 17.93
C GLY A 213 -13.88 9.75 17.76
N ASP A 214 -13.56 8.85 16.82
CA ASP A 214 -12.20 8.51 16.48
C ASP A 214 -11.66 9.47 15.43
N TYR A 215 -10.41 9.89 15.60
CA TYR A 215 -9.61 10.56 14.58
C TYR A 215 -8.14 10.19 14.79
N GLU A 216 -7.44 10.14 13.73
CA GLU A 216 -6.00 9.90 13.73
C GLU A 216 -5.26 11.06 13.06
N THR A 217 -4.06 11.30 13.52
CA THR A 217 -3.13 12.23 12.89
C THR A 217 -1.96 11.41 12.40
N ILE A 218 -1.64 11.56 11.12
CA ILE A 218 -0.58 10.78 10.47
C ILE A 218 0.52 11.70 9.92
N PHE A 219 1.73 11.19 9.80
CA PHE A 219 2.83 11.89 9.15
C PHE A 219 2.59 12.01 7.65
N THR A 220 2.75 13.21 7.09
CA THR A 220 2.67 13.41 5.63
C THR A 220 3.88 12.87 4.89
N GLY A 221 5.01 12.66 5.57
CA GLY A 221 6.27 12.25 4.97
C GLY A 221 7.16 13.41 4.48
N THR A 222 6.77 14.66 4.74
CA THR A 222 7.53 15.84 4.33
C THR A 222 8.91 15.92 5.01
N ASP A 223 9.01 15.48 6.27
CA ASP A 223 10.29 15.43 7.01
C ASP A 223 11.06 14.14 6.73
N ASP A 224 10.38 13.03 6.77
CA ASP A 224 10.90 11.69 6.48
C ASP A 224 9.83 10.89 5.71
N VAL A 225 10.06 10.74 4.42
CA VAL A 225 9.14 10.05 3.51
C VAL A 225 8.88 8.59 3.92
N THR A 226 9.79 7.96 4.63
CA THR A 226 9.62 6.58 5.10
C THR A 226 8.51 6.46 6.13
N ASN A 227 8.17 7.54 6.84
CA ASN A 227 7.10 7.62 7.84
C ASN A 227 5.76 8.09 7.24
N SER A 228 5.70 8.42 5.94
CA SER A 228 4.46 8.83 5.28
C SER A 228 3.33 7.84 5.52
N GLY A 229 2.18 8.30 6.02
CA GLY A 229 1.00 7.48 6.31
C GLY A 229 1.04 6.72 7.64
N LEU A 230 2.09 6.89 8.46
CA LEU A 230 2.15 6.31 9.81
C LEU A 230 1.50 7.25 10.83
N ILE A 231 0.92 6.67 11.85
CA ILE A 231 0.24 7.39 12.94
C ILE A 231 1.25 8.22 13.74
N ASP A 232 0.97 9.51 13.91
CA ASP A 232 1.60 10.38 14.89
C ASP A 232 0.83 10.34 16.20
N THR A 233 -0.49 10.58 16.15
CA THR A 233 -1.37 10.52 17.32
C THR A 233 -2.70 9.86 16.97
N TYR A 234 -3.30 9.22 17.97
CA TYR A 234 -4.67 8.70 17.91
C TYR A 234 -5.52 9.40 18.96
N ARG A 235 -6.64 10.00 18.57
CA ARG A 235 -7.46 10.89 19.43
C ARG A 235 -6.63 11.98 20.13
N GLY A 236 -5.60 12.51 19.45
CA GLY A 236 -4.74 13.58 19.94
C GLY A 236 -3.64 13.15 20.93
N SER A 237 -3.44 11.86 21.14
CA SER A 237 -2.38 11.34 22.02
C SER A 237 -1.51 10.32 21.29
N THR A 238 -0.22 10.27 21.64
CA THR A 238 0.69 9.19 21.24
C THR A 238 0.44 7.90 22.01
N ASP A 239 -0.24 8.00 23.15
CA ASP A 239 -0.43 6.90 24.09
C ASP A 239 -1.92 6.64 24.29
N LEU A 240 -2.34 5.38 24.14
CA LEU A 240 -3.70 4.94 24.40
C LEU A 240 -4.02 5.03 25.90
N PRO A 241 -5.20 5.56 26.26
CA PRO A 241 -5.56 5.76 27.68
C PRO A 241 -5.81 4.46 28.46
N HIS A 242 -5.93 3.33 27.77
CA HIS A 242 -6.32 2.03 28.32
C HIS A 242 -5.17 1.29 28.99
N TRP A 243 -3.91 1.63 28.65
CA TRP A 243 -2.74 0.90 29.08
C TRP A 243 -1.80 1.78 29.91
N GLU A 244 -1.16 1.18 30.89
CA GLU A 244 -0.13 1.84 31.68
C GLU A 244 1.25 1.66 31.05
N GLY A 245 2.02 2.77 30.94
CA GLY A 245 3.38 2.76 30.43
C GLY A 245 3.49 2.67 28.90
N LYS A 246 4.49 3.35 28.35
CA LYS A 246 4.71 3.54 26.92
C LYS A 246 4.87 2.23 26.11
N HIS A 247 5.33 1.16 26.74
CA HIS A 247 5.47 -0.13 26.05
C HIS A 247 4.14 -0.66 25.54
N CYS A 248 3.06 -0.48 26.30
CA CYS A 248 1.73 -0.98 25.95
C CYS A 248 0.83 0.08 25.31
N SER A 249 1.02 1.36 25.65
CA SER A 249 0.12 2.44 25.25
C SER A 249 0.49 3.10 23.94
N ASN A 250 1.79 3.13 23.56
CA ASN A 250 2.26 3.95 22.45
C ASN A 250 1.82 3.40 21.10
N VAL A 251 1.28 4.31 20.27
CA VAL A 251 0.80 4.01 18.88
C VAL A 251 1.59 4.75 17.81
N GLN A 252 2.53 5.63 18.23
CA GLN A 252 3.28 6.43 17.28
C GLN A 252 4.12 5.54 16.35
N TYR A 253 4.18 5.91 15.08
CA TYR A 253 4.82 5.17 13.98
C TYR A 253 4.17 3.82 13.64
N ALA A 254 3.01 3.50 14.17
CA ALA A 254 2.25 2.35 13.71
C ALA A 254 1.50 2.66 12.41
N SER A 255 1.26 1.63 11.60
CA SER A 255 0.40 1.69 10.43
C SER A 255 -1.02 1.26 10.83
N ASP A 256 -2.03 1.91 10.29
CA ASP A 256 -3.43 1.48 10.34
C ASP A 256 -3.73 0.26 9.44
N GLY A 257 -2.74 -0.17 8.65
CA GLY A 257 -2.83 -1.24 7.65
C GLY A 257 -2.98 -0.75 6.21
N THR A 258 -3.25 0.54 5.98
CA THR A 258 -3.35 1.13 4.63
C THR A 258 -1.98 1.30 4.00
N LYS A 259 -1.02 1.80 4.76
CA LYS A 259 0.38 1.96 4.34
C LYS A 259 1.31 1.73 5.52
N PHE A 260 2.29 0.84 5.35
CA PHE A 260 3.34 0.58 6.33
C PHE A 260 4.56 1.49 6.11
N LYS A 261 5.52 1.42 7.03
CA LYS A 261 6.80 2.12 6.90
C LYS A 261 7.50 1.73 5.60
N GLY A 262 7.96 2.74 4.85
CA GLY A 262 8.78 2.54 3.66
C GLY A 262 10.27 2.41 3.99
N GLY A 263 11.08 1.97 3.01
CA GLY A 263 12.53 1.89 3.15
C GLY A 263 13.00 0.88 4.21
N VAL A 264 12.20 -0.16 4.50
CA VAL A 264 12.50 -1.12 5.57
C VAL A 264 13.52 -2.17 5.13
N SER A 265 14.47 -2.47 6.03
CA SER A 265 15.43 -3.55 5.84
C SER A 265 14.82 -4.92 6.15
N ARG A 266 15.49 -6.00 5.66
CA ARG A 266 15.00 -7.39 5.78
C ARG A 266 14.67 -7.84 7.21
N ASN A 267 15.36 -7.31 8.22
CA ASN A 267 15.19 -7.74 9.62
C ASN A 267 14.46 -6.69 10.47
N GLN A 268 13.89 -5.66 9.86
CA GLN A 268 13.26 -4.56 10.57
C GLN A 268 11.82 -4.90 10.92
N THR A 269 11.49 -4.76 12.21
CA THR A 269 10.13 -4.83 12.73
C THR A 269 9.34 -3.59 12.33
N ILE A 270 8.08 -3.76 11.97
CA ILE A 270 7.11 -2.68 11.71
C ILE A 270 5.96 -2.78 12.72
N LEU A 271 5.21 -1.70 12.91
CA LEU A 271 4.09 -1.66 13.84
C LEU A 271 2.77 -1.61 13.10
N PHE A 272 1.80 -2.34 13.62
CA PHE A 272 0.42 -2.36 13.11
C PHE A 272 -0.55 -1.99 14.24
N TYR A 273 -1.35 -0.96 14.02
CA TYR A 273 -2.41 -0.54 14.92
C TYR A 273 -3.77 -0.73 14.25
N ARG A 274 -4.70 -1.30 14.99
CA ARG A 274 -6.12 -1.26 14.65
C ARG A 274 -6.91 -1.10 15.94
N LYS A 275 -7.96 -0.27 15.92
CA LYS A 275 -8.82 -0.04 17.09
C LYS A 275 -9.29 -1.36 17.72
N SER A 276 -9.69 -2.32 16.90
CA SER A 276 -10.14 -3.64 17.35
C SER A 276 -9.08 -4.46 18.12
N LEU A 277 -7.79 -4.20 17.91
CA LEU A 277 -6.69 -4.81 18.67
C LEU A 277 -6.42 -4.10 19.98
N CYS A 278 -6.87 -2.85 20.11
CA CYS A 278 -6.63 -2.01 21.28
C CYS A 278 -5.14 -1.77 21.58
N ARG A 279 -4.25 -1.98 20.64
CA ARG A 279 -2.79 -1.77 20.79
C ARG A 279 -2.08 -1.64 19.46
N ALA A 280 -0.91 -1.02 19.44
CA ALA A 280 0.04 -1.17 18.36
C ALA A 280 0.81 -2.49 18.55
N ALA A 281 0.68 -3.39 17.58
CA ALA A 281 1.28 -4.71 17.62
C ALA A 281 2.53 -4.76 16.73
N PRO A 282 3.66 -5.29 17.19
CA PRO A 282 4.84 -5.47 16.36
C PRO A 282 4.63 -6.60 15.37
N LEU A 283 5.12 -6.40 14.13
CA LEU A 283 5.16 -7.38 13.07
C LEU A 283 6.62 -7.68 12.74
N ILE A 284 7.01 -8.95 12.87
CA ILE A 284 8.38 -9.42 12.60
C ILE A 284 8.46 -10.05 11.21
N PRO A 285 9.52 -9.79 10.43
CA PRO A 285 9.70 -10.40 9.11
C PRO A 285 10.10 -11.87 9.25
N VAL A 286 9.46 -12.75 8.49
CA VAL A 286 9.69 -14.21 8.52
C VAL A 286 10.10 -14.80 7.17
N ALA A 287 9.76 -14.14 6.05
CA ALA A 287 10.13 -14.59 4.73
C ALA A 287 10.25 -13.42 3.75
N GLU A 288 10.87 -13.70 2.60
CA GLU A 288 10.96 -12.80 1.46
C GLU A 288 10.49 -13.54 0.21
N GLY A 289 9.81 -12.82 -0.69
CA GLY A 289 9.32 -13.42 -1.94
C GLY A 289 8.71 -12.39 -2.89
N ILE A 290 8.07 -12.91 -3.93
CA ILE A 290 7.34 -12.10 -4.92
C ILE A 290 5.84 -12.33 -4.74
N LYS A 291 5.10 -11.26 -4.54
CA LYS A 291 3.64 -11.24 -4.49
C LYS A 291 3.11 -10.22 -5.49
N ASN A 292 2.12 -10.60 -6.30
CA ASN A 292 1.54 -9.74 -7.34
C ASN A 292 2.60 -9.14 -8.29
N GLY A 293 3.71 -9.90 -8.54
CA GLY A 293 4.82 -9.44 -9.36
C GLY A 293 5.71 -8.35 -8.72
N LEU A 294 5.54 -8.07 -7.42
CA LEU A 294 6.35 -7.14 -6.64
C LEU A 294 7.12 -7.89 -5.55
N ARG A 295 8.34 -7.42 -5.25
CA ARG A 295 9.13 -7.89 -4.11
C ARG A 295 8.40 -7.55 -2.82
N GLY A 296 8.31 -8.50 -1.89
CA GLY A 296 7.67 -8.30 -0.60
C GLY A 296 8.39 -9.05 0.52
N TYR A 297 8.26 -8.52 1.73
CA TYR A 297 8.57 -9.23 2.96
C TYR A 297 7.29 -9.74 3.60
N MET A 298 7.32 -11.00 4.04
CA MET A 298 6.23 -11.58 4.81
C MET A 298 6.46 -11.33 6.30
N TYR A 299 5.49 -10.73 6.95
CA TYR A 299 5.48 -10.44 8.38
C TYR A 299 4.42 -11.26 9.09
N THR A 300 4.68 -11.57 10.35
CA THR A 300 3.71 -12.16 11.28
C THR A 300 3.88 -11.53 12.67
N PHE A 301 2.93 -11.77 13.56
CA PHE A 301 3.09 -11.38 14.96
C PHE A 301 4.13 -12.27 15.65
N PRO A 302 4.93 -11.72 16.59
CA PRO A 302 5.87 -12.51 17.39
C PRO A 302 5.14 -13.57 18.22
N GLU A 303 5.88 -14.59 18.67
CA GLU A 303 5.33 -15.74 19.41
C GLU A 303 4.52 -15.34 20.64
N HIS A 304 5.02 -14.40 21.42
CA HIS A 304 4.41 -13.94 22.66
C HIS A 304 3.67 -12.61 22.54
N MET A 305 3.05 -12.34 21.36
CA MET A 305 2.32 -11.08 21.13
C MET A 305 1.13 -10.92 22.10
N LEU A 306 0.46 -12.02 22.47
CA LEU A 306 -0.68 -12.04 23.42
C LEU A 306 -0.26 -12.52 24.82
N ASP A 307 1.00 -12.37 25.19
CA ASP A 307 1.51 -12.63 26.54
C ASP A 307 1.17 -11.47 27.50
N ASN A 308 0.82 -11.80 28.71
CA ASN A 308 0.46 -10.87 29.79
C ASN A 308 1.54 -10.80 30.90
N GLY A 309 2.80 -10.90 30.51
CA GLY A 309 3.93 -10.80 31.44
C GLY A 309 4.38 -12.13 32.06
N LYS A 310 3.91 -13.27 31.50
CA LYS A 310 4.40 -14.62 31.85
C LYS A 310 5.79 -14.89 31.28
N ASN A 311 5.94 -14.58 29.98
CA ASN A 311 7.17 -14.78 29.21
C ASN A 311 7.97 -13.47 29.06
N ILE A 312 7.30 -12.36 28.77
CA ILE A 312 7.87 -11.03 28.60
C ILE A 312 7.34 -10.13 29.73
N LYS A 313 8.19 -9.83 30.71
CA LYS A 313 7.79 -9.08 31.92
C LYS A 313 7.18 -7.71 31.60
N GLU A 314 7.67 -7.06 30.57
CA GLU A 314 7.20 -5.76 30.08
C GLU A 314 5.73 -5.81 29.64
N ASN A 315 5.24 -6.95 29.16
CA ASN A 315 3.85 -7.15 28.74
C ASN A 315 2.85 -7.18 29.91
N LYS A 316 3.33 -7.13 31.17
CA LYS A 316 2.46 -7.06 32.35
C LYS A 316 1.53 -5.84 32.35
N CYS A 317 1.89 -4.77 31.62
CA CYS A 317 1.02 -3.61 31.43
C CYS A 317 -0.26 -3.91 30.62
N PHE A 318 -0.39 -5.07 29.96
CA PHE A 318 -1.64 -5.55 29.38
C PHE A 318 -2.58 -6.24 30.38
N CYS A 319 -2.19 -6.37 31.64
CA CYS A 319 -3.05 -6.89 32.72
C CYS A 319 -3.96 -5.76 33.23
N ARG A 320 -5.21 -5.79 32.86
CA ARG A 320 -6.19 -4.79 33.30
C ARG A 320 -6.40 -4.81 34.80
N GLN A 321 -6.25 -3.66 35.46
CA GLN A 321 -6.40 -3.51 36.92
C GLN A 321 -5.54 -4.52 37.71
N GLY A 322 -4.38 -4.90 37.18
CA GLY A 322 -3.48 -5.87 37.80
C GLY A 322 -3.91 -7.33 37.68
N LYS A 323 -5.05 -7.62 37.05
CA LYS A 323 -5.52 -8.97 36.76
C LYS A 323 -5.06 -9.40 35.36
N CYS A 324 -4.25 -10.46 35.29
CA CYS A 324 -3.79 -11.04 34.04
C CYS A 324 -4.69 -12.20 33.63
N LEU A 325 -5.08 -12.24 32.36
CA LEU A 325 -5.73 -13.40 31.77
C LEU A 325 -4.70 -14.49 31.47
N PRO A 326 -5.13 -15.76 31.21
CA PRO A 326 -4.24 -16.80 30.71
C PRO A 326 -3.49 -16.38 29.44
N GLU A 327 -2.32 -16.99 29.23
CA GLU A 327 -1.53 -16.74 28.00
C GLU A 327 -2.37 -17.03 26.76
N GLY A 328 -2.24 -16.20 25.73
CA GLY A 328 -3.03 -16.26 24.51
C GLY A 328 -4.30 -15.42 24.54
N LEU A 329 -4.63 -14.78 25.67
CA LEU A 329 -5.72 -13.81 25.79
C LEU A 329 -5.20 -12.44 26.21
N ILE A 330 -5.71 -11.38 25.59
CA ILE A 330 -5.53 -10.00 26.02
C ILE A 330 -6.89 -9.39 26.39
N ASP A 331 -7.00 -8.78 27.58
CA ASP A 331 -8.21 -8.09 28.03
C ASP A 331 -8.33 -6.74 27.29
N VAL A 332 -9.35 -6.58 26.49
CA VAL A 332 -9.62 -5.35 25.72
C VAL A 332 -10.93 -4.68 26.13
N ALA A 333 -11.45 -5.02 27.31
CA ALA A 333 -12.74 -4.52 27.79
C ALA A 333 -12.85 -2.99 27.73
N ASP A 334 -11.78 -2.25 28.05
CA ASP A 334 -11.79 -0.79 28.03
C ASP A 334 -11.90 -0.20 26.62
N CYS A 335 -11.55 -0.96 25.57
CA CYS A 335 -11.74 -0.60 24.18
C CYS A 335 -13.11 -1.02 23.64
N TYR A 336 -13.80 -1.93 24.32
CA TYR A 336 -15.10 -2.48 23.93
C TYR A 336 -16.19 -2.10 24.94
N TYR A 337 -16.28 -0.82 25.28
CA TYR A 337 -17.38 -0.27 26.10
C TYR A 337 -17.54 -0.98 27.47
N SER A 338 -16.42 -1.42 28.05
CA SER A 338 -16.36 -2.19 29.30
C SER A 338 -17.05 -3.56 29.27
N PHE A 339 -17.40 -4.08 28.08
CA PHE A 339 -17.80 -5.47 27.95
C PHE A 339 -16.60 -6.39 28.26
N PRO A 340 -16.81 -7.54 28.93
CA PRO A 340 -15.73 -8.47 29.27
C PRO A 340 -15.17 -9.19 28.05
N ILE A 341 -14.63 -8.45 27.11
CA ILE A 341 -14.09 -8.93 25.85
C ILE A 341 -12.59 -9.16 25.97
N ALA A 342 -12.15 -10.34 25.52
CA ALA A 342 -10.74 -10.65 25.36
C ALA A 342 -10.46 -11.10 23.92
N LEU A 343 -9.30 -10.73 23.39
CA LEU A 343 -8.84 -11.16 22.08
C LEU A 343 -7.86 -12.32 22.21
N SER A 344 -7.95 -13.24 21.23
CA SER A 344 -6.98 -14.33 21.03
C SER A 344 -6.72 -14.52 19.53
N TYR A 345 -5.80 -15.41 19.19
CA TYR A 345 -5.81 -16.02 17.87
C TYR A 345 -7.01 -16.97 17.72
N PRO A 346 -7.45 -17.24 16.47
CA PRO A 346 -8.56 -18.17 16.22
C PRO A 346 -8.30 -19.53 16.85
N HIS A 347 -9.36 -20.15 17.39
CA HIS A 347 -9.33 -21.44 18.07
C HIS A 347 -8.33 -21.52 19.22
N PHE A 348 -8.01 -20.38 19.88
CA PHE A 348 -6.97 -20.27 20.90
C PHE A 348 -5.59 -20.75 20.43
N TYR A 349 -5.26 -20.59 19.14
CA TYR A 349 -3.93 -20.91 18.62
C TYR A 349 -2.86 -20.14 19.43
N LYS A 350 -1.79 -20.81 19.83
CA LYS A 350 -0.75 -20.30 20.75
C LYS A 350 -1.27 -19.88 22.13
N GLY A 351 -2.42 -20.38 22.56
CA GLY A 351 -2.99 -20.11 23.88
C GLY A 351 -2.69 -21.22 24.88
N ASP A 352 -2.89 -20.94 26.18
CA ASP A 352 -2.74 -21.87 27.28
C ASP A 352 -3.82 -22.96 27.24
N ASP A 353 -3.49 -24.21 27.56
CA ASP A 353 -4.39 -25.37 27.57
C ASP A 353 -5.61 -25.17 28.48
N ILE A 354 -5.52 -24.34 29.49
CA ILE A 354 -6.63 -24.03 30.41
C ILE A 354 -7.84 -23.44 29.67
N LEU A 355 -7.60 -22.79 28.52
CA LEU A 355 -8.65 -22.18 27.71
C LEU A 355 -9.64 -23.23 27.13
N PHE A 356 -9.20 -24.48 26.97
CA PHE A 356 -10.02 -25.60 26.48
C PHE A 356 -10.75 -26.36 27.63
N SER A 357 -10.57 -25.93 28.88
CA SER A 357 -11.13 -26.66 30.03
C SER A 357 -12.66 -26.69 30.04
N LYS A 358 -13.33 -25.62 29.57
CA LYS A 358 -14.80 -25.47 29.60
C LYS A 358 -15.45 -25.44 28.20
N VAL A 359 -14.68 -25.56 27.13
CA VAL A 359 -15.17 -25.54 25.74
C VAL A 359 -14.64 -26.74 24.98
N GLU A 360 -15.37 -27.17 23.94
CA GLU A 360 -15.04 -28.26 23.04
C GLU A 360 -15.36 -27.83 21.59
N GLY A 361 -14.71 -28.47 20.61
CA GLY A 361 -14.94 -28.19 19.18
C GLY A 361 -13.97 -27.18 18.55
N LEU A 362 -12.92 -26.76 19.28
CA LEU A 362 -11.87 -25.89 18.76
C LEU A 362 -10.68 -26.73 18.26
N THR A 363 -10.15 -26.37 17.11
CA THR A 363 -9.03 -27.07 16.44
C THR A 363 -7.96 -26.06 16.01
N PRO A 364 -7.03 -25.66 16.92
CA PRO A 364 -5.98 -24.71 16.61
C PRO A 364 -5.03 -25.27 15.54
N ASN A 365 -4.70 -24.43 14.55
CA ASN A 365 -3.90 -24.81 13.40
C ASN A 365 -3.10 -23.59 12.91
N LYS A 366 -1.84 -23.78 12.56
CA LYS A 366 -0.94 -22.71 12.13
C LYS A 366 -1.31 -22.19 10.74
N GLU A 367 -1.64 -23.06 9.80
CA GLU A 367 -1.91 -22.69 8.42
C GLU A 367 -3.14 -21.79 8.33
N ASP A 368 -4.20 -22.13 9.06
CA ASP A 368 -5.48 -21.44 9.02
C ASP A 368 -5.57 -20.26 10.00
N HIS A 369 -4.83 -20.28 11.12
CA HIS A 369 -5.01 -19.33 12.22
C HIS A 369 -3.87 -18.32 12.41
N GLU A 370 -2.72 -18.50 11.75
CA GLU A 370 -1.64 -17.53 11.82
C GLU A 370 -1.90 -16.31 10.93
N THR A 371 -1.67 -15.13 11.48
CA THR A 371 -1.75 -13.85 10.75
C THR A 371 -0.54 -13.66 9.85
N ARG A 372 -0.75 -13.14 8.64
CA ARG A 372 0.29 -12.88 7.64
C ARG A 372 0.05 -11.56 6.92
N PHE A 373 1.14 -10.78 6.78
CA PHE A 373 1.17 -9.54 6.00
C PHE A 373 2.31 -9.61 5.00
N TRP A 374 2.02 -9.49 3.72
CA TRP A 374 3.03 -9.25 2.70
C TRP A 374 3.12 -7.76 2.42
N VAL A 375 4.28 -7.17 2.67
CA VAL A 375 4.51 -5.73 2.53
C VAL A 375 5.67 -5.49 1.59
N GLN A 376 5.51 -4.56 0.65
CA GLN A 376 6.57 -4.12 -0.23
C GLN A 376 7.52 -3.20 0.54
N PRO A 377 8.85 -3.53 0.64
CA PRO A 377 9.74 -2.88 1.58
C PRO A 377 10.03 -1.41 1.29
N ASP A 378 10.12 -1.01 0.02
CA ASP A 378 10.53 0.35 -0.35
C ASP A 378 9.38 1.36 -0.17
N SER A 379 8.15 0.96 -0.50
CA SER A 379 6.97 1.82 -0.45
C SER A 379 6.10 1.65 0.80
N GLY A 380 6.20 0.52 1.50
CA GLY A 380 5.29 0.16 2.60
C GLY A 380 3.90 -0.31 2.15
N LEU A 381 3.71 -0.59 0.85
CA LEU A 381 2.42 -1.05 0.30
C LEU A 381 2.08 -2.47 0.77
N PRO A 382 0.89 -2.73 1.36
CA PRO A 382 0.42 -4.08 1.63
C PRO A 382 0.06 -4.79 0.31
N LEU A 383 0.64 -5.97 0.07
CA LEU A 383 0.44 -6.76 -1.15
C LEU A 383 -0.58 -7.89 -0.97
N ASP A 384 -0.59 -8.51 0.21
CA ASP A 384 -1.48 -9.61 0.62
C ASP A 384 -1.58 -9.54 2.14
N VAL A 385 -2.77 -9.50 2.67
CA VAL A 385 -3.02 -9.42 4.12
C VAL A 385 -4.00 -10.50 4.52
N SER A 386 -3.72 -11.15 5.64
CA SER A 386 -4.64 -12.02 6.36
C SER A 386 -4.42 -11.80 7.84
N ALA A 387 -5.18 -10.87 8.42
CA ALA A 387 -5.11 -10.52 9.83
C ALA A 387 -6.27 -11.19 10.57
N LYS A 388 -5.94 -12.11 11.46
CA LYS A 388 -6.90 -13.03 12.09
C LYS A 388 -6.90 -12.86 13.60
N PHE A 389 -8.08 -12.65 14.15
CA PHE A 389 -8.30 -12.55 15.59
C PHE A 389 -9.65 -13.15 15.97
N GLN A 390 -9.72 -13.64 17.19
CA GLN A 390 -10.91 -14.20 17.82
C GLN A 390 -11.36 -13.30 18.95
N ILE A 391 -12.68 -13.07 19.03
CA ILE A 391 -13.32 -12.36 20.11
C ILE A 391 -13.90 -13.38 21.08
N ASN A 392 -13.57 -13.21 22.36
CA ASN A 392 -14.02 -14.06 23.43
C ASN A 392 -14.66 -13.21 24.56
N MET A 393 -15.57 -13.80 25.34
CA MET A 393 -15.95 -13.23 26.63
C MET A 393 -15.08 -13.83 27.73
N ALA A 394 -14.40 -12.98 28.49
CA ALA A 394 -13.64 -13.35 29.67
C ALA A 394 -14.50 -13.04 30.91
N LEU A 395 -15.27 -14.03 31.36
CA LEU A 395 -16.21 -13.89 32.44
C LEU A 395 -15.56 -14.19 33.81
N ASP A 396 -15.81 -13.31 34.75
CA ASP A 396 -15.46 -13.49 36.16
C ASP A 396 -16.43 -14.43 36.86
N ASP A 397 -16.41 -14.45 38.18
CA ASP A 397 -17.39 -15.18 38.97
C ASP A 397 -18.75 -14.48 38.92
N ILE A 398 -19.64 -15.03 38.09
CA ILE A 398 -21.04 -14.60 37.89
C ILE A 398 -22.04 -15.60 38.48
N SER A 399 -21.61 -16.50 39.33
CA SER A 399 -22.45 -17.57 39.88
C SER A 399 -23.62 -17.09 40.72
N MET A 400 -23.59 -15.81 41.20
CA MET A 400 -24.67 -15.18 41.96
C MET A 400 -25.77 -14.58 41.09
N ILE A 401 -25.60 -14.58 39.75
CA ILE A 401 -26.59 -14.03 38.79
C ILE A 401 -27.37 -15.17 38.19
N LYS A 402 -28.70 -15.05 38.22
CA LYS A 402 -29.64 -16.05 37.76
C LYS A 402 -29.38 -16.49 36.34
N ASN A 403 -29.43 -17.80 36.08
CA ASN A 403 -29.24 -18.47 34.79
C ASN A 403 -27.82 -18.36 34.23
N THR A 404 -26.86 -17.68 34.90
CA THR A 404 -25.51 -17.49 34.35
C THR A 404 -24.44 -18.29 35.11
N GLU A 405 -24.83 -19.07 36.12
CA GLU A 405 -23.94 -19.77 37.05
C GLU A 405 -22.90 -20.64 36.31
N ARG A 406 -23.33 -21.32 35.24
CA ARG A 406 -22.47 -22.22 34.48
C ARG A 406 -21.40 -21.52 33.64
N PHE A 407 -21.58 -20.22 33.38
CA PHE A 407 -20.63 -19.40 32.66
C PHE A 407 -19.61 -18.71 33.57
N SER A 408 -19.69 -18.95 34.86
CA SER A 408 -18.80 -18.36 35.85
C SER A 408 -17.34 -18.78 35.62
N ASN A 409 -16.40 -17.83 35.69
CA ASN A 409 -14.97 -18.03 35.45
C ASN A 409 -14.66 -18.75 34.12
N MET A 410 -15.27 -18.28 33.04
CA MET A 410 -15.18 -18.91 31.72
C MET A 410 -14.62 -17.96 30.66
N HIS A 411 -13.77 -18.50 29.78
CA HIS A 411 -13.35 -17.83 28.55
C HIS A 411 -14.15 -18.43 27.39
N LEU A 412 -15.18 -17.71 26.93
CA LEU A 412 -16.14 -18.22 25.98
C LEU A 412 -15.89 -17.65 24.58
N PRO A 413 -15.46 -18.45 23.59
CA PRO A 413 -15.35 -18.03 22.19
C PRO A 413 -16.68 -17.59 21.62
N LEU A 414 -16.69 -16.47 20.89
CA LEU A 414 -17.87 -15.92 20.24
C LEU A 414 -17.78 -16.02 18.72
N LEU A 415 -16.75 -15.45 18.16
CA LEU A 415 -16.46 -15.44 16.72
C LEU A 415 -14.98 -15.20 16.48
N TRP A 416 -14.51 -15.52 15.29
CA TRP A 416 -13.24 -15.01 14.80
C TRP A 416 -13.41 -14.42 13.41
N PHE A 417 -12.47 -13.58 13.01
CA PHE A 417 -12.52 -12.92 11.72
C PHE A 417 -11.14 -12.88 11.05
N ASP A 418 -11.15 -12.89 9.73
CA ASP A 418 -9.97 -12.71 8.86
C ASP A 418 -10.17 -11.45 8.02
N ILE A 419 -9.40 -10.41 8.29
CA ILE A 419 -9.33 -9.23 7.42
C ILE A 419 -8.42 -9.58 6.25
N ARG A 420 -9.01 -9.75 5.08
CA ARG A 420 -8.36 -10.36 3.93
C ARG A 420 -8.21 -9.41 2.75
N LEU A 421 -6.95 -9.17 2.37
CA LEU A 421 -6.55 -8.63 1.08
C LEU A 421 -5.90 -9.75 0.27
N TYR A 422 -6.53 -10.22 -0.79
CA TYR A 422 -6.00 -11.32 -1.61
C TYR A 422 -4.95 -10.83 -2.62
N SER A 423 -5.21 -9.69 -3.25
CA SER A 423 -4.37 -9.11 -4.29
C SER A 423 -4.72 -7.64 -4.52
N LEU A 424 -3.79 -6.93 -5.12
CA LEU A 424 -4.03 -5.59 -5.63
C LEU A 424 -5.00 -5.61 -6.80
N THR A 425 -5.73 -4.53 -7.03
CA THR A 425 -6.51 -4.37 -8.27
C THR A 425 -5.55 -4.25 -9.46
N PRO A 426 -5.96 -4.69 -10.68
CA PRO A 426 -5.08 -4.63 -11.85
C PRO A 426 -4.54 -3.22 -12.14
N SER A 427 -5.32 -2.19 -11.86
CA SER A 427 -4.89 -0.78 -11.99
C SER A 427 -3.73 -0.45 -11.05
N LEU A 428 -3.86 -0.78 -9.76
CA LEU A 428 -2.81 -0.56 -8.76
C LEU A 428 -1.58 -1.42 -9.04
N GLU A 429 -1.77 -2.68 -9.40
CA GLU A 429 -0.68 -3.60 -9.71
C GLU A 429 0.20 -3.07 -10.85
N GLN A 430 -0.41 -2.60 -11.94
CA GLN A 430 0.32 -2.02 -13.08
C GLN A 430 1.07 -0.75 -12.69
N ARG A 431 0.43 0.16 -11.94
CA ARG A 431 1.06 1.40 -11.45
C ARG A 431 2.27 1.09 -10.57
N PHE A 432 2.12 0.22 -9.58
CA PHE A 432 3.22 -0.12 -8.68
C PHE A 432 4.33 -0.92 -9.37
N LYS A 433 4.02 -1.79 -10.35
CA LYS A 433 5.03 -2.43 -11.19
C LYS A 433 5.82 -1.41 -12.01
N LEU A 434 5.15 -0.38 -12.55
CA LEU A 434 5.84 0.70 -13.25
C LEU A 434 6.80 1.44 -12.32
N TYR A 435 6.32 1.89 -11.15
CA TYR A 435 7.13 2.65 -10.22
C TYR A 435 8.24 1.83 -9.56
N LEU A 436 7.97 0.61 -9.12
CA LEU A 436 8.89 -0.16 -8.27
C LEU A 436 9.78 -1.15 -9.05
N ASN A 437 9.36 -1.62 -10.23
CA ASN A 437 10.15 -2.57 -11.02
C ASN A 437 10.74 -1.91 -12.28
N ILE A 438 9.92 -1.18 -13.06
CA ILE A 438 10.32 -0.71 -14.39
C ILE A 438 11.22 0.54 -14.30
N LEU A 439 10.78 1.58 -13.59
CA LEU A 439 11.51 2.85 -13.54
C LEU A 439 12.93 2.74 -12.95
N PRO A 440 13.20 1.96 -11.88
CA PRO A 440 14.56 1.76 -11.38
C PRO A 440 15.47 1.07 -12.41
N VAL A 441 14.93 0.08 -13.13
CA VAL A 441 15.68 -0.64 -14.19
C VAL A 441 15.97 0.29 -15.38
N VAL A 442 15.00 1.12 -15.76
CA VAL A 442 15.18 2.13 -16.83
C VAL A 442 16.27 3.13 -16.45
N GLU A 443 16.25 3.65 -15.22
CA GLU A 443 17.28 4.57 -14.72
C GLU A 443 18.68 3.94 -14.78
N GLN A 444 18.85 2.73 -14.22
CA GLN A 444 20.12 2.00 -14.24
C GLN A 444 20.58 1.70 -15.68
N SER A 445 19.66 1.25 -16.54
CA SER A 445 19.97 0.96 -17.94
C SER A 445 20.39 2.21 -18.69
N ALA A 446 19.69 3.33 -18.51
CA ALA A 446 20.04 4.60 -19.10
C ALA A 446 21.42 5.09 -18.66
N MET A 447 21.75 4.94 -17.37
CA MET A 447 23.07 5.26 -16.82
C MET A 447 24.18 4.47 -17.52
N TYR A 448 24.03 3.13 -17.61
CA TYR A 448 25.04 2.29 -18.26
C TYR A 448 25.16 2.57 -19.76
N ILE A 449 24.05 2.78 -20.46
CA ILE A 449 24.02 3.11 -21.90
C ILE A 449 24.74 4.45 -22.13
N CYS A 450 24.43 5.49 -21.36
CA CYS A 450 25.10 6.79 -21.45
C CYS A 450 26.58 6.68 -21.14
N PHE A 451 26.99 5.85 -20.18
CA PHE A 451 28.38 5.64 -19.82
C PHE A 451 29.16 4.98 -20.98
N VAL A 452 28.62 3.91 -21.55
CA VAL A 452 29.24 3.19 -22.69
C VAL A 452 29.33 4.06 -23.93
N ILE A 453 28.25 4.76 -24.28
CA ILE A 453 28.23 5.67 -25.43
C ILE A 453 29.21 6.83 -25.24
N GLY A 454 29.26 7.42 -24.06
CA GLY A 454 30.18 8.52 -23.72
C GLY A 454 31.64 8.13 -23.89
N ILE A 455 32.03 6.98 -23.33
CA ILE A 455 33.41 6.45 -23.48
C ILE A 455 33.70 6.14 -24.95
N ALA A 456 32.81 5.46 -25.66
CA ALA A 456 33.01 5.10 -27.06
C ALA A 456 33.21 6.31 -27.97
N LEU A 457 32.41 7.37 -27.78
CA LEU A 457 32.53 8.63 -28.53
C LEU A 457 33.85 9.36 -28.25
N ILE A 458 34.29 9.40 -27.01
CA ILE A 458 35.57 10.04 -26.63
C ILE A 458 36.74 9.25 -27.19
N LEU A 459 36.75 7.93 -27.06
CA LEU A 459 37.79 7.06 -27.61
C LEU A 459 37.88 7.18 -29.15
N MET A 460 36.71 7.11 -29.81
CA MET A 460 36.64 7.26 -31.28
C MET A 460 37.15 8.65 -31.74
N THR A 461 36.76 9.73 -31.08
CA THR A 461 37.24 11.09 -31.41
C THR A 461 38.71 11.24 -31.13
N SER A 462 39.21 10.72 -30.01
CA SER A 462 40.65 10.72 -29.69
C SER A 462 41.46 9.95 -30.73
N TYR A 463 41.00 8.76 -31.12
CA TYR A 463 41.65 7.96 -32.17
C TYR A 463 41.71 8.71 -33.51
N ILE A 464 40.60 9.32 -33.98
CA ILE A 464 40.57 10.08 -35.21
C ILE A 464 41.49 11.31 -35.13
N LEU A 465 41.54 11.96 -33.96
CA LEU A 465 42.40 13.15 -33.76
C LEU A 465 43.90 12.78 -33.79
N THR A 466 44.30 11.73 -33.08
CA THR A 466 45.68 11.21 -33.10
C THR A 466 46.10 10.79 -34.49
N PHE A 467 45.26 10.04 -35.22
CA PHE A 467 45.52 9.66 -36.59
C PHE A 467 45.72 10.86 -37.53
N LYS A 468 44.87 11.90 -37.41
CA LYS A 468 45.04 13.16 -38.19
C LYS A 468 46.32 13.89 -37.85
N ILE A 469 46.70 13.93 -36.58
CA ILE A 469 47.96 14.59 -36.14
C ILE A 469 49.16 13.84 -36.70
N MET A 470 49.17 12.51 -36.59
CA MET A 470 50.27 11.68 -37.13
C MET A 470 50.38 11.81 -38.65
N PHE A 471 49.27 11.81 -39.39
CA PHE A 471 49.27 11.96 -40.85
C PHE A 471 49.74 13.38 -41.27
N LYS A 472 49.39 14.41 -40.51
CA LYS A 472 49.84 15.79 -40.74
C LYS A 472 51.33 15.93 -40.45
N SER A 473 51.83 15.26 -39.40
CA SER A 473 53.29 15.24 -39.08
C SER A 473 54.09 14.51 -40.17
N TYR A 474 53.64 13.33 -40.63
CA TYR A 474 54.21 12.59 -41.71
C TYR A 474 54.29 13.40 -43.00
N ASN A 475 53.21 14.08 -43.41
CA ASN A 475 53.23 14.94 -44.61
C ASN A 475 54.11 16.16 -44.47
N ASN A 476 54.32 16.71 -43.28
CA ASN A 476 55.25 17.81 -43.04
C ASN A 476 56.68 17.37 -43.09
N GLU A 477 57.04 16.18 -42.63
CA GLU A 477 58.38 15.59 -42.77
C GLU A 477 58.73 15.32 -44.23
N ASN A 478 57.78 14.77 -44.99
CA ASN A 478 57.97 14.55 -46.42
C ASN A 478 58.10 15.87 -47.23
N ARG A 479 57.41 16.92 -46.84
CA ARG A 479 57.62 18.26 -47.43
C ARG A 479 58.99 18.85 -47.08
N LYS A 480 59.48 18.65 -45.88
CA LYS A 480 60.87 19.08 -45.49
C LYS A 480 61.92 18.30 -46.27
N CYS A 481 61.77 16.98 -46.43
CA CYS A 481 62.66 16.17 -47.23
C CYS A 481 62.65 16.58 -48.71
N ASN A 482 61.51 16.83 -49.32
CA ASN A 482 61.40 17.34 -50.70
C ASN A 482 61.97 18.73 -50.88
N PHE A 483 61.88 19.63 -49.88
CA PHE A 483 62.48 20.98 -49.96
C PHE A 483 64.01 20.90 -49.84
N ASN A 484 64.52 20.06 -48.98
CA ASN A 484 65.97 19.84 -48.87
C ASN A 484 66.55 19.17 -50.12
N PHE A 485 65.80 18.22 -50.76
CA PHE A 485 66.23 17.62 -52.02
C PHE A 485 66.26 18.63 -53.18
N LYS A 486 65.29 19.55 -53.27
CA LYS A 486 65.29 20.62 -54.27
C LYS A 486 66.42 21.64 -54.02
N SER A 487 66.71 21.99 -52.77
CA SER A 487 67.80 22.89 -52.46
C SER A 487 69.17 22.30 -52.73
N ASN A 488 69.39 21.01 -52.49
CA ASN A 488 70.64 20.34 -52.85
C ASN A 488 70.84 20.20 -54.37
N LEU A 489 69.76 19.98 -55.14
CA LEU A 489 69.84 20.02 -56.62
C LEU A 489 70.17 21.40 -57.15
N TRP A 490 69.74 22.48 -56.48
CA TRP A 490 70.04 23.83 -56.89
C TRP A 490 71.54 24.21 -56.58
N PHE A 491 72.04 23.74 -55.46
CA PHE A 491 73.49 23.91 -55.11
C PHE A 491 74.42 23.13 -56.05
N ASP A 492 74.03 21.98 -56.52
CA ASP A 492 74.79 21.16 -57.45
C ASP A 492 74.82 21.80 -58.88
N GLN A 493 73.75 22.50 -59.30
CA GLN A 493 73.78 23.25 -60.57
C GLN A 493 74.68 24.48 -60.55
N GLU A 494 74.87 25.19 -59.42
CA GLU A 494 75.80 26.27 -59.29
C GLU A 494 77.27 25.74 -59.24
N LYS A 495 77.53 24.57 -58.63
CA LYS A 495 78.84 23.99 -58.70
C LYS A 495 79.19 23.46 -60.09
N LYS A 496 78.26 23.03 -60.91
CA LYS A 496 78.50 22.66 -62.35
C LYS A 496 78.84 23.81 -63.24
N LYS A 497 78.44 25.01 -62.93
CA LYS A 497 78.84 26.24 -63.68
C LYS A 497 80.27 26.72 -63.39
N ARG A 498 80.91 26.23 -62.34
CA ARG A 498 82.30 26.61 -61.97
C ARG A 498 83.40 25.64 -62.41
N CYS A 499 83.03 24.47 -62.95
CA CYS A 499 83.93 23.40 -63.37
C CYS A 499 83.90 23.12 -64.89
N ASN A 500 83.82 24.12 -65.73
CA ASN A 500 84.05 23.99 -67.15
C ASN A 500 85.51 24.35 -67.46
N GLY A 501 86.36 23.35 -67.30
CA GLY A 501 87.77 23.41 -67.68
C GLY A 501 88.58 22.21 -67.21
N ARG A 502 88.59 21.17 -68.05
CA ARG A 502 89.52 20.05 -68.25
C ARG A 502 88.94 18.63 -68.06
N ASN A 503 89.00 17.97 -69.18
CA ASN A 503 89.07 16.52 -69.50
C ASN A 503 89.12 15.54 -68.31
N SER A 504 88.19 14.49 -68.32
CA SER A 504 88.48 13.11 -68.67
C SER A 504 87.35 12.15 -68.21
N VAL A 505 86.94 11.33 -69.14
CA VAL A 505 86.59 9.95 -69.11
C VAL A 505 86.16 9.35 -67.76
N TYR A 506 84.94 8.92 -67.72
CA TYR A 506 84.45 7.55 -67.33
C TYR A 506 82.97 7.41 -67.58
N ALA A 507 82.58 6.12 -67.94
CA ALA A 507 81.38 5.63 -68.54
C ALA A 507 80.08 5.75 -67.67
N PRO A 508 78.89 5.60 -68.26
CA PRO A 508 77.62 5.69 -67.58
C PRO A 508 77.18 4.32 -66.99
N CYS A 509 76.68 4.30 -65.77
CA CYS A 509 75.86 3.19 -65.26
C CYS A 509 74.36 3.54 -65.51
N GLU A 510 73.77 2.79 -66.38
CA GLU A 510 72.31 2.76 -66.60
C GLU A 510 71.67 2.06 -65.39
N ILE A 511 70.63 2.61 -64.81
CA ILE A 511 69.73 1.97 -63.89
C ILE A 511 68.34 2.04 -64.54
N PRO A 512 67.65 0.87 -64.72
CA PRO A 512 66.38 0.80 -65.41
C PRO A 512 65.27 1.40 -64.56
N LEU A 513 64.46 2.23 -65.14
CA LEU A 513 63.19 2.72 -64.63
C LEU A 513 62.17 1.56 -64.72
N ASN A 514 61.78 1.05 -63.61
CA ASN A 514 60.64 0.13 -63.53
C ASN A 514 59.37 0.95 -63.36
N ASP A 515 58.54 0.88 -64.40
CA ASP A 515 57.17 1.33 -64.45
C ASP A 515 56.26 0.45 -63.55
N THR A 516 56.04 0.86 -62.30
CA THR A 516 55.05 0.19 -61.41
C THR A 516 54.27 1.16 -60.55
N GLU A 517 54.02 2.39 -61.03
CA GLU A 517 53.26 3.38 -60.26
C GLU A 517 51.79 3.54 -60.73
N SER A 518 51.40 2.94 -61.86
CA SER A 518 50.01 3.01 -62.39
C SER A 518 49.08 1.93 -61.78
N ASP A 519 49.58 0.75 -61.47
CA ASP A 519 48.72 -0.38 -61.02
C ASP A 519 48.27 -0.27 -59.56
N ASN A 520 49.01 0.46 -58.69
CA ASN A 520 48.65 0.65 -57.30
C ASN A 520 47.56 1.72 -57.10
N ARG A 521 47.25 2.59 -58.05
CA ARG A 521 46.18 3.57 -57.93
C ARG A 521 44.84 2.98 -58.32
N GLU A 522 44.77 2.12 -59.31
CA GLU A 522 43.50 1.49 -59.71
C GLU A 522 43.08 0.43 -58.69
N HIS A 523 43.97 -0.39 -58.13
CA HIS A 523 43.64 -1.37 -57.11
C HIS A 523 43.20 -0.70 -55.78
N LYS A 524 43.72 0.44 -55.40
CA LYS A 524 43.31 1.17 -54.22
C LYS A 524 41.98 1.92 -54.40
N GLN A 525 41.70 2.40 -55.59
CA GLN A 525 40.38 3.00 -55.91
C GLN A 525 39.29 1.93 -56.03
N SER A 526 39.58 0.74 -56.60
CA SER A 526 38.69 -0.42 -56.65
C SER A 526 38.33 -0.95 -55.26
N PHE A 527 39.32 -1.10 -54.34
CA PHE A 527 39.11 -1.54 -52.99
C PHE A 527 38.25 -0.55 -52.13
N ILE A 528 38.49 0.74 -52.29
CA ILE A 528 37.72 1.80 -51.62
C ILE A 528 36.28 1.85 -52.13
N LYS A 529 36.06 1.68 -53.44
CA LYS A 529 34.74 1.67 -54.04
C LYS A 529 33.93 0.45 -53.60
N THR A 530 34.54 -0.76 -53.58
CA THR A 530 33.89 -2.00 -53.12
C THR A 530 33.51 -1.96 -51.65
N HIS A 531 34.35 -1.37 -50.78
CA HIS A 531 33.99 -1.18 -49.35
C HIS A 531 32.94 -0.11 -49.15
N SER A 532 32.93 0.98 -49.92
CA SER A 532 31.90 2.03 -49.86
C SER A 532 30.54 1.48 -50.27
N ASP A 533 30.49 0.64 -51.30
CA ASP A 533 29.24 0.04 -51.80
C ASP A 533 28.71 -1.01 -50.82
N ARG A 534 29.55 -1.82 -50.15
CA ARG A 534 29.16 -2.71 -49.04
C ARG A 534 28.60 -1.98 -47.82
N ILE A 535 29.20 -0.85 -47.46
CA ILE A 535 28.71 -0.03 -46.32
C ILE A 535 27.35 0.59 -46.66
N LYS A 536 27.13 1.04 -47.89
CA LYS A 536 25.83 1.53 -48.34
C LYS A 536 24.75 0.44 -48.35
N GLU A 537 25.12 -0.76 -48.80
CA GLU A 537 24.19 -1.90 -48.81
C GLU A 537 23.80 -2.34 -47.38
N LEU A 538 24.76 -2.37 -46.41
CA LEU A 538 24.51 -2.62 -45.02
C LEU A 538 23.66 -1.52 -44.36
N SER A 539 23.90 -0.25 -44.69
CA SER A 539 23.12 0.88 -44.21
C SER A 539 21.68 0.82 -44.68
N ASN A 540 21.45 0.46 -45.95
CA ASN A 540 20.10 0.32 -46.49
C ASN A 540 19.36 -0.87 -45.87
N LYS A 541 20.02 -2.06 -45.71
CA LYS A 541 19.44 -3.22 -45.03
C LYS A 541 19.11 -2.96 -43.54
N LEU A 542 19.87 -2.09 -42.88
CA LEU A 542 19.57 -1.68 -41.50
C LEU A 542 18.39 -0.71 -41.43
N SER A 543 18.31 0.23 -42.41
CA SER A 543 17.21 1.17 -42.52
C SER A 543 15.88 0.44 -42.81
N ASP A 544 15.90 -0.55 -43.69
CA ASP A 544 14.70 -1.34 -44.02
C ASP A 544 14.21 -2.17 -42.83
N ARG A 545 15.14 -2.81 -42.08
CA ARG A 545 14.78 -3.54 -40.84
C ARG A 545 14.22 -2.65 -39.75
N VAL A 546 14.72 -1.42 -39.62
CA VAL A 546 14.20 -0.46 -38.67
C VAL A 546 12.81 0.04 -39.10
N ALA A 547 12.61 0.27 -40.36
CA ALA A 547 11.31 0.65 -40.91
C ALA A 547 10.26 -0.44 -40.70
N ASP A 548 10.60 -1.72 -40.99
CA ASP A 548 9.71 -2.86 -40.75
C ASP A 548 9.37 -3.04 -39.27
N SER A 549 10.34 -2.85 -38.36
CA SER A 549 10.09 -2.90 -36.90
C SER A 549 9.17 -1.78 -36.42
N VAL A 550 9.34 -0.56 -36.92
CA VAL A 550 8.48 0.59 -36.58
C VAL A 550 7.06 0.39 -37.13
N GLU A 551 6.92 -0.17 -38.33
CA GLU A 551 5.62 -0.47 -38.92
C GLU A 551 4.88 -1.60 -38.13
N GLY A 552 5.60 -2.63 -37.69
CA GLY A 552 5.06 -3.69 -36.83
C GLY A 552 4.55 -3.16 -35.49
N VAL A 553 5.28 -2.26 -34.83
CA VAL A 553 4.86 -1.61 -33.57
C VAL A 553 3.64 -0.70 -33.83
N ARG A 554 3.61 0.02 -34.92
CA ARG A 554 2.47 0.87 -35.29
C ARG A 554 1.19 0.07 -35.56
N HIS A 555 1.31 -1.11 -36.16
CA HIS A 555 0.19 -2.02 -36.37
C HIS A 555 -0.33 -2.58 -35.06
N SER A 556 0.55 -3.03 -34.17
CA SER A 556 0.19 -3.55 -32.84
C SER A 556 -0.52 -2.52 -31.98
N ILE A 557 -0.05 -1.25 -31.97
CA ILE A 557 -0.72 -0.14 -31.26
C ILE A 557 -2.10 0.16 -31.83
N LYS A 558 -2.25 0.08 -33.17
CA LYS A 558 -3.53 0.33 -33.82
C LYS A 558 -4.57 -0.76 -33.54
N ASP A 559 -4.12 -2.00 -33.44
CA ASP A 559 -4.97 -3.14 -33.08
C ASP A 559 -5.41 -3.07 -31.62
N GLU A 560 -4.52 -2.72 -30.70
CA GLU A 560 -4.84 -2.52 -29.28
C GLU A 560 -5.82 -1.35 -29.06
N LEU A 561 -5.64 -0.22 -29.78
CA LEU A 561 -6.57 0.90 -29.74
C LEU A 561 -7.95 0.52 -30.31
N THR A 562 -8.00 -0.35 -31.32
CA THR A 562 -9.26 -0.85 -31.87
C THR A 562 -9.98 -1.78 -30.90
N HIS A 563 -9.24 -2.66 -30.21
CA HIS A 563 -9.79 -3.51 -29.14
C HIS A 563 -10.33 -2.69 -27.96
N MET A 564 -9.61 -1.66 -27.52
CA MET A 564 -10.09 -0.76 -26.46
C MET A 564 -11.36 0.00 -26.89
N ARG A 565 -11.43 0.46 -28.13
CA ARG A 565 -12.60 1.18 -28.65
C ARG A 565 -13.83 0.27 -28.74
N ASN A 566 -13.65 -1.00 -29.12
CA ASN A 566 -14.72 -1.97 -29.14
C ASN A 566 -15.20 -2.32 -27.72
N ALA A 567 -14.29 -2.51 -26.76
CA ALA A 567 -14.64 -2.76 -25.36
C ALA A 567 -15.39 -1.59 -24.70
N ILE A 568 -15.08 -0.35 -25.09
CA ILE A 568 -15.81 0.85 -24.63
C ILE A 568 -17.21 0.88 -25.23
N ASN A 569 -17.36 0.54 -26.53
CA ASN A 569 -18.66 0.49 -27.19
C ASN A 569 -19.55 -0.63 -26.63
N ASP A 570 -18.99 -1.81 -26.33
CA ASP A 570 -19.72 -2.92 -25.71
C ASP A 570 -20.21 -2.57 -24.31
N ARG A 571 -19.39 -1.86 -23.50
CA ARG A 571 -19.80 -1.33 -22.20
C ARG A 571 -20.90 -0.26 -22.32
N LYS A 572 -20.84 0.60 -23.32
CA LYS A 572 -21.87 1.59 -23.60
C LYS A 572 -23.19 0.94 -23.99
N ASN A 573 -23.14 -0.12 -24.81
CA ASN A 573 -24.33 -0.86 -25.22
C ASN A 573 -24.92 -1.69 -24.05
N SER A 574 -24.10 -2.26 -23.16
CA SER A 574 -24.60 -2.96 -21.96
C SER A 574 -25.26 -2.04 -20.94
N LEU A 575 -24.81 -0.78 -20.82
CA LEU A 575 -25.47 0.23 -20.01
C LEU A 575 -26.83 0.67 -20.59
N ILE A 576 -26.95 0.75 -21.91
CA ILE A 576 -28.22 1.10 -22.59
C ILE A 576 -29.25 -0.04 -22.52
N THR A 577 -28.80 -1.31 -22.42
CA THR A 577 -29.70 -2.46 -22.26
C THR A 577 -30.15 -2.67 -20.81
N ALA A 578 -29.35 -2.28 -19.83
CA ALA A 578 -29.74 -2.33 -18.42
C ALA A 578 -30.84 -1.32 -18.06
N ASP A 579 -30.89 -0.18 -18.76
CA ASP A 579 -31.91 0.87 -18.56
C ASP A 579 -33.27 0.54 -19.20
N LYS A 580 -33.37 -0.57 -19.94
CA LYS A 580 -34.62 -1.01 -20.60
C LYS A 580 -35.35 -2.16 -19.94
N SER A 581 -34.83 -2.71 -18.84
CA SER A 581 -35.43 -3.86 -18.14
C SER A 581 -36.18 -3.54 -16.87
N ASP A 582 -36.29 -2.25 -16.49
CA ASP A 582 -37.01 -1.84 -15.28
C ASP A 582 -38.10 -0.78 -15.61
N SER A 583 -39.14 -1.20 -16.33
CA SER A 583 -40.38 -0.45 -16.46
C SER A 583 -41.58 -1.36 -16.20
N GLY A 584 -41.84 -1.59 -14.93
CA GLY A 584 -43.12 -2.06 -14.39
C GLY A 584 -43.83 -0.90 -13.71
N GLU A 585 -45.05 -0.66 -14.18
CA GLU A 585 -45.98 0.41 -13.82
C GLU A 585 -45.95 0.91 -12.37
N ASP A 586 -45.79 2.24 -12.17
CA ASP A 586 -46.66 2.92 -11.21
C ASP A 586 -46.89 4.41 -11.60
N ASN A 587 -48.14 4.86 -11.49
CA ASN A 587 -48.65 6.15 -11.87
C ASN A 587 -48.18 7.28 -10.90
N GLY A 588 -47.52 8.30 -11.44
CA GLY A 588 -47.28 9.53 -10.67
C GLY A 588 -46.68 10.63 -11.55
N THR A 589 -47.54 11.58 -11.88
CA THR A 589 -47.30 12.84 -12.58
C THR A 589 -45.93 13.47 -12.38
N TYR A 590 -45.15 13.60 -13.47
CA TYR A 590 -43.99 14.51 -13.53
C TYR A 590 -44.02 15.35 -14.81
N LYS A 591 -43.77 16.64 -14.65
CA LYS A 591 -43.78 17.66 -15.68
C LYS A 591 -42.59 17.54 -16.64
N ASP A 592 -42.88 17.72 -17.93
CA ASP A 592 -41.96 17.84 -19.05
C ASP A 592 -40.82 18.84 -18.84
N TYR A 593 -39.60 18.38 -19.13
CA TYR A 593 -38.51 19.24 -19.59
C TYR A 593 -38.01 18.75 -20.96
N LYS A 594 -38.18 19.60 -21.95
CA LYS A 594 -37.72 19.42 -23.31
C LYS A 594 -36.19 19.48 -23.39
N ALA A 595 -35.61 18.49 -24.04
CA ALA A 595 -34.22 18.54 -24.51
C ALA A 595 -34.14 19.45 -25.77
N VAL A 596 -33.19 20.37 -25.73
CA VAL A 596 -32.77 21.16 -26.91
C VAL A 596 -31.40 20.62 -27.32
N ASN A 597 -31.36 20.03 -28.53
CA ASN A 597 -30.12 19.81 -29.29
C ASN A 597 -29.64 21.15 -29.84
N GLN A 598 -28.37 21.47 -29.63
CA GLN A 598 -27.65 22.39 -30.51
C GLN A 598 -26.20 21.98 -30.68
N THR A 599 -25.83 21.92 -31.91
CA THR A 599 -24.54 21.66 -32.52
C THR A 599 -23.69 22.94 -32.55
N ASP A 600 -22.39 22.72 -32.53
CA ASP A 600 -21.27 23.45 -33.15
C ASP A 600 -20.74 24.76 -32.57
N SER A 601 -19.44 24.76 -32.48
CA SER A 601 -18.38 25.76 -32.80
C SER A 601 -17.90 26.71 -31.72
N ASP A 602 -16.62 26.53 -31.43
CA ASP A 602 -15.52 27.52 -31.30
C ASP A 602 -15.60 28.70 -30.30
N ASP A 603 -14.53 28.72 -29.51
CA ASP A 603 -13.82 29.88 -28.96
C ASP A 603 -14.56 30.86 -28.01
N GLU A 604 -14.06 30.95 -26.85
CA GLU A 604 -13.56 32.13 -26.14
C GLU A 604 -13.70 32.05 -24.61
N CYS A 605 -12.59 32.40 -23.98
CA CYS A 605 -12.41 32.65 -22.56
C CYS A 605 -13.32 33.82 -22.11
N GLY A 606 -14.20 33.59 -21.14
CA GLY A 606 -15.04 34.65 -20.54
C GLY A 606 -15.00 34.58 -19.03
N TYR A 607 -14.41 35.59 -18.41
CA TYR A 607 -14.49 35.87 -16.97
C TYR A 607 -15.93 36.14 -16.58
N LEU A 608 -16.41 35.48 -15.50
CA LEU A 608 -17.66 35.87 -14.82
C LEU A 608 -17.36 36.79 -13.66
N GLU A 609 -17.74 38.05 -13.80
CA GLU A 609 -17.90 39.02 -12.70
C GLU A 609 -19.01 38.58 -11.79
N VAL A 610 -18.72 38.49 -10.49
CA VAL A 610 -19.72 38.34 -9.43
C VAL A 610 -20.24 39.75 -9.09
N VAL A 611 -21.49 39.97 -9.37
CA VAL A 611 -22.21 41.16 -8.91
C VAL A 611 -22.60 40.97 -7.43
N ASP A 612 -22.08 41.87 -6.62
CA ASP A 612 -22.34 42.01 -5.18
C ASP A 612 -23.76 42.58 -5.00
N ASP A 613 -24.66 41.79 -4.41
CA ASP A 613 -25.96 42.31 -3.95
C ASP A 613 -25.99 42.25 -2.42
N GLY A 614 -25.86 43.45 -1.85
CA GLY A 614 -25.82 43.68 -0.42
C GLY A 614 -27.12 43.33 0.28
N SER A 615 -27.02 42.36 1.19
CA SER A 615 -27.95 42.25 2.31
C SER A 615 -27.18 41.81 3.55
N GLU A 616 -27.17 42.71 4.54
CA GLU A 616 -26.74 42.52 5.91
C GLU A 616 -27.32 41.22 6.49
N PHE A 617 -26.47 40.33 6.97
CA PHE A 617 -26.83 39.32 7.93
C PHE A 617 -25.92 39.38 9.16
N ASP A 618 -26.60 39.53 10.26
CA ASP A 618 -26.24 39.69 11.65
C ASP A 618 -25.24 38.62 12.14
N GLU A 619 -24.11 39.08 12.70
CA GLU A 619 -23.15 38.28 13.44
C GLU A 619 -23.76 37.82 14.77
N THR A 620 -24.20 36.56 14.87
CA THR A 620 -24.36 35.91 16.18
C THR A 620 -23.49 34.67 16.25
N ALA A 621 -22.37 34.86 16.90
CA ALA A 621 -21.45 33.99 17.58
C ALA A 621 -21.85 32.52 17.71
N VAL A 622 -21.10 31.65 17.01
CA VAL A 622 -20.88 30.27 17.45
C VAL A 622 -19.59 30.27 18.28
N MET A 623 -19.76 30.37 19.61
CA MET A 623 -18.67 30.13 20.56
C MET A 623 -18.27 28.64 20.53
N TYR A 624 -17.04 28.37 20.11
CA TYR A 624 -16.33 27.17 20.51
C TYR A 624 -15.87 27.37 21.95
N PRO A 625 -16.05 26.39 22.86
CA PRO A 625 -15.49 26.49 24.20
C PRO A 625 -13.98 26.21 24.12
N ALA A 626 -13.21 27.24 24.36
CA ALA A 626 -11.78 27.16 24.63
C ALA A 626 -11.56 26.72 26.09
N THR A 627 -10.49 25.93 26.26
CA THR A 627 -9.76 25.69 27.52
C THR A 627 -10.46 24.95 28.64
N VAL A 628 -10.24 23.64 28.68
CA VAL A 628 -10.30 22.88 29.92
C VAL A 628 -8.96 23.04 30.66
N ARG A 629 -9.00 23.68 31.82
CA ARG A 629 -7.90 23.72 32.78
C ARG A 629 -7.55 22.29 33.22
N ARG A 630 -6.25 21.96 33.18
CA ARG A 630 -5.69 20.81 33.92
C ARG A 630 -5.99 21.00 35.39
N ASP A 631 -6.80 20.11 35.97
CA ASP A 631 -6.71 19.57 37.33
C ASP A 631 -7.96 18.72 37.57
N SER A 632 -7.91 17.45 37.20
CA SER A 632 -8.59 16.32 37.83
C SER A 632 -8.27 15.04 37.06
N LYS A 633 -7.87 14.00 37.79
CA LYS A 633 -7.75 12.62 37.23
C LYS A 633 -9.01 12.25 36.47
N PRO A 634 -8.91 11.63 35.30
CA PRO A 634 -10.09 11.12 34.61
C PRO A 634 -10.75 10.06 35.48
N LYS A 635 -11.96 10.31 35.93
CA LYS A 635 -12.85 9.27 36.44
C LYS A 635 -13.14 8.37 35.23
N ASN A 636 -12.87 7.07 35.40
CA ASN A 636 -13.29 6.03 34.48
C ASN A 636 -14.80 6.22 34.20
N GLU A 637 -15.16 6.71 33.04
CA GLU A 637 -16.54 6.66 32.59
C GLU A 637 -16.85 5.23 32.20
N VAL A 638 -17.54 4.56 33.10
CA VAL A 638 -18.09 3.21 32.87
C VAL A 638 -19.30 3.41 31.97
N TYR A 639 -19.30 2.86 30.76
CA TYR A 639 -20.42 2.89 29.85
C TYR A 639 -21.65 2.08 30.32
N LEU A 640 -21.52 1.39 31.45
CA LEU A 640 -22.62 0.83 32.22
C LEU A 640 -22.77 1.65 33.49
N ASN A 641 -23.72 2.55 33.51
CA ASN A 641 -24.00 3.35 34.69
C ASN A 641 -24.76 2.48 35.70
N VAL A 642 -24.05 1.92 36.68
CA VAL A 642 -24.63 1.21 37.82
C VAL A 642 -24.54 2.18 39.00
N GLY A 643 -25.62 2.94 39.17
CA GLY A 643 -25.78 3.83 40.30
C GLY A 643 -26.11 3.07 41.62
#